data_6139e01c43e7e74b37a412280fca96df
#
_entry.id   6139e01c43e7e74b37a412280fca96df
#
_cell.length_a   1.000
_cell.length_b   1.000
_cell.length_c   1.000
_cell.angle_alpha   90.00
_cell.angle_beta   90.00
_cell.angle_gamma   90.00
#
_symmetry.space_group_name_H-M   'P 1'
#
loop_
_entity.id
_entity.type
_entity.pdbx_description
1 polymer ?
#
loop_
_entity_poly.entity_id
_entity_poly.type
_entity_poly.pdbx_seq_one_letter_code
_entity_poly.pdbx_strand_id
1 'polypeptide(L)'
;MYDLATRDIQYLQGVGPQRAALLAKELGISSMHDLLYNFPYKYVDRSRLYYIHEIDGNMPYIQLKGKILRYETNGTGRKMRLVAHFSDGTGVIDLVWFNGAKFIPKNYPVGVEYIVFGKPTMFGDRINVAHPDIDKASELSLSSMGLQPYYNTTERMKRSGLNSNALQKLESNLFDLLERTPVAETMPESFVREHHLMPLSEALYAIHFPKDPEELRRAQYRLKFEELFYVQLSILRYSKDRRRKCRGLCFTKVGELFNEFYTTKLPFELTGAQKRVIREMRHDMNSGRQMNRLLQGDVGSGKTLVALMTSLIAIGNGYQACIMAPTEILAEQHCATLTKLLDGLPVRVALLTGSVKGKKRKEILDGLITGDIHLLVATHAVLEDTVQFAALGFVVIDEQHRFGVAQRAKLWSKNDFAPHVLVMTATPIPRTLAMTLYGDLDVSVIDELPPGRKPIQTIHQYGNRQAQLYQFMAGQIAQGRQVYVVYPLIKESEKIDLKNLEEGYAQVCEAFPHCSVSMVHGKMKPAEKDAEMQRFLHRETQIMVATTVIEVGVNVPNASVMVIENAERFGLSQLHQLRGRVGRGADQSYCILVTSVKLTEESKKRLEIMVRTNDGFEIAEADLKLRGPGDLEGTQQSGIAFDLKIANIARDGQLLGYVRDIAERITDEDPDGTRPENALFWQQLERLRKTNVNWSLIS
;
A
#
# COMPACT_ATOMS: atom_id res chain seq x y z
N MET A 1 34.31 -11.19 16.76
CA MET A 1 33.45 -10.27 15.97
C MET A 1 32.44 -9.65 16.95
N TYR A 2 32.46 -8.34 17.14
CA TYR A 2 31.54 -7.67 18.06
C TYR A 2 30.15 -7.65 17.44
N ASP A 3 29.18 -8.26 18.12
CA ASP A 3 27.78 -8.19 17.72
C ASP A 3 27.17 -6.86 18.19
N LEU A 4 27.04 -5.90 17.29
CA LEU A 4 26.49 -4.57 17.58
C LEU A 4 25.02 -4.62 18.05
N ALA A 5 24.28 -5.67 17.68
CA ALA A 5 22.88 -5.82 18.05
C ALA A 5 22.70 -6.15 19.54
N THR A 6 23.71 -6.77 20.18
CA THR A 6 23.68 -7.10 21.61
C THR A 6 24.27 -6.02 22.49
N ARG A 7 24.91 -4.98 21.91
CA ARG A 7 25.49 -3.87 22.67
C ARG A 7 24.47 -2.76 22.92
N ASP A 8 24.17 -2.58 24.21
CA ASP A 8 23.30 -1.50 24.67
C ASP A 8 23.92 -0.14 24.34
N ILE A 9 23.05 0.76 23.80
CA ILE A 9 23.44 2.12 23.38
C ILE A 9 23.95 2.99 24.53
N GLN A 10 23.60 2.68 25.78
CA GLN A 10 24.04 3.45 26.95
C GLN A 10 25.57 3.51 27.12
N TYR A 11 26.31 2.52 26.56
CA TYR A 11 27.76 2.46 26.62
C TYR A 11 28.46 3.23 25.51
N LEU A 12 27.70 3.83 24.58
CA LEU A 12 28.29 4.72 23.59
C LEU A 12 28.64 6.07 24.23
N GLN A 13 29.82 6.59 23.88
CA GLN A 13 30.29 7.89 24.38
C GLN A 13 29.25 8.99 24.05
N GLY A 14 28.80 9.71 25.08
CA GLY A 14 27.81 10.79 24.95
C GLY A 14 26.35 10.37 25.14
N VAL A 15 26.07 9.09 25.40
CA VAL A 15 24.67 8.62 25.64
C VAL A 15 24.34 8.56 27.13
N GLY A 16 24.87 7.60 27.84
CA GLY A 16 24.54 7.34 29.25
C GLY A 16 23.09 6.87 29.46
N PRO A 17 22.70 6.46 30.71
CA PRO A 17 21.40 5.79 30.95
C PRO A 17 20.17 6.66 30.64
N GLN A 18 20.21 7.96 30.95
CA GLN A 18 19.05 8.85 30.74
C GLN A 18 18.75 9.07 29.25
N ARG A 19 19.79 9.30 28.44
CA ARG A 19 19.63 9.46 26.99
C ARG A 19 19.29 8.15 26.32
N ALA A 20 19.84 7.02 26.77
CA ALA A 20 19.50 5.68 26.29
C ALA A 20 17.99 5.39 26.48
N ALA A 21 17.45 5.66 27.67
CA ALA A 21 16.02 5.50 27.94
C ALA A 21 15.14 6.39 27.04
N LEU A 22 15.61 7.61 26.73
CA LEU A 22 14.89 8.53 25.85
C LEU A 22 14.96 8.08 24.39
N LEU A 23 16.11 7.63 23.89
CA LEU A 23 16.31 7.08 22.55
C LEU A 23 15.45 5.83 22.32
N ALA A 24 15.42 4.92 23.29
CA ALA A 24 14.57 3.72 23.24
C ALA A 24 13.07 4.07 23.18
N LYS A 25 12.64 5.04 24.00
CA LYS A 25 11.21 5.41 24.06
C LYS A 25 10.72 6.18 22.83
N GLU A 26 11.52 7.11 22.32
CA GLU A 26 11.09 8.07 21.28
C GLU A 26 11.42 7.59 19.85
N LEU A 27 12.50 6.82 19.68
CA LEU A 27 12.96 6.34 18.37
C LEU A 27 13.11 4.81 18.27
N GLY A 28 12.87 4.06 19.37
CA GLY A 28 13.10 2.62 19.39
C GLY A 28 14.56 2.18 19.35
N ILE A 29 15.50 3.11 19.60
CA ILE A 29 16.96 2.85 19.56
C ILE A 29 17.41 2.35 20.92
N SER A 30 17.71 1.05 21.02
CA SER A 30 18.19 0.39 22.24
C SER A 30 19.62 -0.15 22.13
N SER A 31 20.08 -0.43 20.92
CA SER A 31 21.40 -0.96 20.64
C SER A 31 22.23 -0.04 19.75
N MET A 32 23.54 -0.31 19.68
CA MET A 32 24.44 0.39 18.74
C MET A 32 24.09 0.08 17.28
N HIS A 33 23.54 -1.10 17.02
CA HIS A 33 23.01 -1.46 15.71
C HIS A 33 21.80 -0.60 15.33
N ASP A 34 20.86 -0.38 16.27
CA ASP A 34 19.68 0.44 15.98
C ASP A 34 20.06 1.89 15.64
N LEU A 35 21.09 2.43 16.30
CA LEU A 35 21.62 3.75 15.97
C LEU A 35 22.20 3.78 14.56
N LEU A 36 23.09 2.84 14.22
CA LEU A 36 23.74 2.73 12.90
C LEU A 36 22.76 2.63 11.75
N TYR A 37 21.58 2.03 11.98
CA TYR A 37 20.50 1.91 11.00
C TYR A 37 19.37 2.95 11.18
N ASN A 38 19.61 3.99 11.97
CA ASN A 38 18.72 5.14 12.08
C ASN A 38 19.09 6.20 11.03
N PHE A 39 18.69 5.98 9.80
CA PHE A 39 19.12 6.79 8.67
C PHE A 39 18.55 8.22 8.68
N PRO A 40 19.28 9.20 8.15
CA PRO A 40 18.80 10.56 7.97
C PRO A 40 17.59 10.60 7.02
N TYR A 41 16.58 11.39 7.34
CA TYR A 41 15.39 11.55 6.49
C TYR A 41 15.57 12.58 5.37
N LYS A 42 16.52 13.49 5.51
CA LYS A 42 16.91 14.48 4.48
C LYS A 42 18.36 14.89 4.64
N TYR A 43 18.90 15.41 3.54
CA TYR A 43 20.22 16.01 3.50
C TYR A 43 20.08 17.47 3.03
N VAL A 44 20.91 18.32 3.60
CA VAL A 44 20.96 19.74 3.22
C VAL A 44 22.37 20.03 2.73
N ASP A 45 22.45 20.52 1.50
CA ASP A 45 23.72 20.91 0.89
C ASP A 45 24.22 22.20 1.53
N ARG A 46 25.35 22.13 2.22
CA ARG A 46 26.07 23.25 2.80
C ARG A 46 27.42 23.49 2.10
N SER A 47 27.62 22.96 0.91
CA SER A 47 28.88 23.11 0.19
C SER A 47 29.08 24.48 -0.42
N ARG A 48 27.96 25.20 -0.73
CA ARG A 48 28.01 26.51 -1.40
C ARG A 48 27.79 27.65 -0.41
N LEU A 49 28.77 28.53 -0.35
CA LEU A 49 28.62 29.86 0.26
C LEU A 49 28.05 30.82 -0.80
N TYR A 50 26.96 31.48 -0.46
CA TYR A 50 26.35 32.52 -1.29
C TYR A 50 26.81 33.91 -0.80
N TYR A 51 26.80 34.85 -1.69
CA TYR A 51 26.91 36.29 -1.34
C TYR A 51 25.50 36.90 -1.20
N ILE A 52 25.36 37.86 -0.31
CA ILE A 52 24.06 38.48 -0.01
C ILE A 52 23.44 39.10 -1.26
N HIS A 53 24.24 39.66 -2.17
CA HIS A 53 23.75 40.25 -3.43
C HIS A 53 23.20 39.18 -4.42
N GLU A 54 23.54 37.91 -4.25
CA GLU A 54 23.04 36.79 -5.10
C GLU A 54 21.69 36.25 -4.66
N ILE A 55 21.21 36.64 -3.45
CA ILE A 55 20.06 36.02 -2.82
C ILE A 55 18.76 36.67 -3.24
N ASP A 56 17.76 35.84 -3.55
CA ASP A 56 16.36 36.24 -3.60
C ASP A 56 15.57 35.54 -2.48
N GLY A 57 14.38 36.10 -2.16
CA GLY A 57 13.51 35.55 -1.08
C GLY A 57 12.85 34.23 -1.40
N ASN A 58 13.04 33.67 -2.61
CA ASN A 58 12.44 32.39 -3.06
C ASN A 58 13.45 31.24 -3.10
N MET A 59 14.72 31.53 -2.81
CA MET A 59 15.75 30.49 -2.77
C MET A 59 15.47 29.44 -1.70
N PRO A 60 15.98 28.19 -1.89
CA PRO A 60 15.99 27.17 -0.85
C PRO A 60 16.87 27.61 0.33
N TYR A 61 17.26 26.67 1.18
CA TYR A 61 18.24 26.98 2.24
C TYR A 61 19.55 27.44 1.66
N ILE A 62 20.12 28.50 2.25
CA ILE A 62 21.39 29.15 1.84
C ILE A 62 22.38 29.19 3.00
N GLN A 63 23.65 29.25 2.66
CA GLN A 63 24.74 29.46 3.61
C GLN A 63 25.50 30.75 3.27
N LEU A 64 25.69 31.58 4.28
CA LEU A 64 26.35 32.90 4.14
C LEU A 64 27.52 33.00 5.13
N LYS A 65 28.58 33.62 4.71
CA LYS A 65 29.70 33.96 5.58
C LYS A 65 29.78 35.50 5.75
N GLY A 66 29.79 35.97 7.00
CA GLY A 66 29.82 37.40 7.25
C GLY A 66 29.87 37.74 8.75
N LYS A 67 29.53 38.98 9.09
CA LYS A 67 29.56 39.52 10.45
C LYS A 67 28.22 40.11 10.85
N ILE A 68 27.87 39.96 12.12
CA ILE A 68 26.77 40.68 12.72
C ILE A 68 27.25 42.13 12.99
N LEU A 69 26.56 43.10 12.42
CA LEU A 69 26.88 44.52 12.54
C LEU A 69 26.27 45.13 13.81
N ARG A 70 25.01 44.80 14.10
CA ARG A 70 24.27 45.28 15.27
C ARG A 70 23.03 44.46 15.51
N TYR A 71 22.51 44.58 16.72
CA TYR A 71 21.23 44.00 17.14
C TYR A 71 20.17 45.10 17.30
N GLU A 72 18.93 44.79 16.94
CA GLU A 72 17.76 45.64 17.15
C GLU A 72 16.61 44.77 17.73
N THR A 73 15.87 45.36 18.68
CA THR A 73 14.72 44.66 19.28
C THR A 73 13.45 45.37 18.86
N ASN A 74 12.58 44.68 18.13
CA ASN A 74 11.33 45.23 17.57
C ASN A 74 10.12 44.59 18.26
N GLY A 75 9.16 45.43 18.69
CA GLY A 75 7.93 45.01 19.35
C GLY A 75 8.01 44.94 20.89
N THR A 76 6.86 44.78 21.54
CA THR A 76 6.74 44.70 23.00
C THR A 76 5.99 43.46 23.44
N GLY A 77 6.32 42.92 24.63
CA GLY A 77 5.68 41.76 25.23
C GLY A 77 5.83 40.47 24.39
N ARG A 78 4.74 39.74 24.15
CA ARG A 78 4.76 38.46 23.39
C ARG A 78 5.06 38.63 21.89
N LYS A 79 5.03 39.85 21.37
CA LYS A 79 5.36 40.16 19.95
C LYS A 79 6.80 40.67 19.78
N MET A 80 7.62 40.63 20.82
CA MET A 80 9.02 41.05 20.77
C MET A 80 9.83 40.09 19.89
N ARG A 81 10.58 40.63 18.93
CA ARG A 81 11.50 39.91 18.07
C ARG A 81 12.87 40.55 18.12
N LEU A 82 13.91 39.73 18.13
CA LEU A 82 15.28 40.19 17.98
C LEU A 82 15.68 40.12 16.50
N VAL A 83 16.27 41.18 15.99
CA VAL A 83 16.82 41.27 14.62
C VAL A 83 18.31 41.54 14.72
N ALA A 84 19.11 40.73 14.04
CA ALA A 84 20.53 41.04 13.83
C ALA A 84 20.77 41.41 12.38
N HIS A 85 21.37 42.56 12.15
CA HIS A 85 21.80 42.98 10.80
C HIS A 85 23.12 42.29 10.48
N PHE A 86 23.09 41.39 9.49
CA PHE A 86 24.22 40.59 9.07
C PHE A 86 24.72 41.03 7.69
N SER A 87 26.05 41.13 7.54
CA SER A 87 26.67 41.58 6.30
C SER A 87 27.90 40.75 5.95
N ASP A 88 28.03 40.46 4.66
CA ASP A 88 29.21 39.84 4.03
C ASP A 88 30.09 40.87 3.28
N GLY A 89 29.72 42.16 3.33
CA GLY A 89 30.36 43.23 2.60
C GLY A 89 29.71 43.49 1.23
N THR A 90 28.88 42.63 0.67
CA THR A 90 28.17 42.82 -0.60
C THR A 90 26.72 43.30 -0.40
N GLY A 91 26.18 43.06 0.82
CA GLY A 91 24.83 43.48 1.18
C GLY A 91 24.58 43.32 2.68
N VAL A 92 23.32 43.54 3.09
CA VAL A 92 22.85 43.36 4.46
C VAL A 92 21.53 42.60 4.44
N ILE A 93 21.41 41.54 5.29
CA ILE A 93 20.19 40.82 5.54
C ILE A 93 19.83 40.84 7.02
N ASP A 94 18.58 40.57 7.33
CA ASP A 94 18.07 40.51 8.70
C ASP A 94 17.97 39.06 9.20
N LEU A 95 18.68 38.71 10.28
CA LEU A 95 18.51 37.46 11.01
C LEU A 95 17.50 37.67 12.12
N VAL A 96 16.40 36.92 12.15
CA VAL A 96 15.25 37.20 13.02
C VAL A 96 14.98 36.03 13.99
N TRP A 97 14.85 36.35 15.29
CA TRP A 97 14.43 35.40 16.32
C TRP A 97 13.19 35.89 17.05
N PHE A 98 12.21 35.03 17.17
CA PHE A 98 10.99 35.29 17.92
C PHE A 98 11.07 34.86 19.40
N ASN A 99 12.09 34.04 19.73
CA ASN A 99 12.36 33.54 21.08
C ASN A 99 13.85 33.65 21.38
N GLY A 100 14.21 33.76 22.68
CA GLY A 100 15.63 33.74 23.11
C GLY A 100 16.38 35.06 23.00
N ALA A 101 15.71 36.19 22.78
CA ALA A 101 16.32 37.50 22.54
C ALA A 101 17.41 37.92 23.58
N LYS A 102 17.32 37.43 24.81
CA LYS A 102 18.30 37.76 25.87
C LYS A 102 19.62 36.98 25.75
N PHE A 103 19.59 35.80 25.12
CA PHE A 103 20.75 34.90 25.05
C PHE A 103 21.53 35.02 23.72
N ILE A 104 20.85 35.35 22.63
CA ILE A 104 21.45 35.40 21.28
C ILE A 104 22.62 36.40 21.22
N PRO A 105 22.51 37.67 21.67
CA PRO A 105 23.62 38.60 21.61
C PRO A 105 24.82 38.23 22.49
N LYS A 106 24.60 37.42 23.54
CA LYS A 106 25.68 36.92 24.38
C LYS A 106 26.45 35.79 23.70
N ASN A 107 25.74 34.93 22.96
CA ASN A 107 26.31 33.78 22.28
C ASN A 107 27.01 34.18 20.96
N TYR A 108 26.53 35.24 20.31
CA TYR A 108 27.00 35.69 19.01
C TYR A 108 27.40 37.18 19.04
N PRO A 109 28.59 37.53 19.62
CA PRO A 109 29.05 38.91 19.68
C PRO A 109 29.14 39.60 18.32
N VAL A 110 28.92 40.90 18.31
CA VAL A 110 29.07 41.77 17.12
C VAL A 110 30.55 41.80 16.64
N GLY A 111 30.75 41.86 15.32
CA GLY A 111 32.03 41.95 14.69
C GLY A 111 32.82 40.64 14.52
N VAL A 112 32.35 39.56 15.10
CA VAL A 112 32.91 38.21 14.89
C VAL A 112 32.40 37.67 13.56
N GLU A 113 33.24 36.87 12.90
CA GLU A 113 32.89 36.24 11.62
C GLU A 113 32.12 34.93 11.87
N TYR A 114 30.92 34.85 11.28
CA TYR A 114 30.01 33.71 11.41
C TYR A 114 29.68 33.13 10.06
N ILE A 115 29.34 31.85 10.06
CA ILE A 115 28.61 31.20 8.97
C ILE A 115 27.16 31.05 9.41
N VAL A 116 26.25 31.57 8.61
CA VAL A 116 24.81 31.60 8.85
C VAL A 116 24.13 30.68 7.83
N PHE A 117 23.32 29.75 8.30
CA PHE A 117 22.54 28.86 7.45
C PHE A 117 21.04 29.02 7.75
N GLY A 118 20.24 29.14 6.70
CA GLY A 118 18.79 29.26 6.85
C GLY A 118 18.05 29.48 5.53
N LYS A 119 16.74 29.53 5.60
CA LYS A 119 15.88 29.79 4.44
C LYS A 119 15.64 31.30 4.33
N PRO A 120 16.02 31.93 3.21
CA PRO A 120 15.70 33.35 2.98
C PRO A 120 14.20 33.50 2.71
N THR A 121 13.63 34.59 3.21
CA THR A 121 12.23 34.97 2.96
C THR A 121 12.15 36.49 2.80
N MET A 122 11.25 36.97 1.95
CA MET A 122 10.99 38.40 1.82
C MET A 122 10.03 38.87 2.91
N PHE A 123 10.38 39.95 3.59
CA PHE A 123 9.48 40.66 4.48
C PHE A 123 9.57 42.17 4.20
N GLY A 124 8.55 42.70 3.52
CA GLY A 124 8.66 44.01 2.88
C GLY A 124 9.73 43.99 1.81
N ASP A 125 10.59 45.03 1.79
CA ASP A 125 11.67 45.14 0.82
C ASP A 125 13.00 44.53 1.28
N ARG A 126 13.00 43.79 2.37
CA ARG A 126 14.21 43.16 2.93
C ARG A 126 14.14 41.64 2.94
N ILE A 127 15.28 41.06 2.65
CA ILE A 127 15.49 39.60 2.83
C ILE A 127 15.78 39.35 4.30
N ASN A 128 15.08 38.37 4.89
CA ASN A 128 15.33 37.92 6.24
C ASN A 128 15.51 36.41 6.30
N VAL A 129 16.18 35.97 7.36
CA VAL A 129 16.32 34.53 7.72
C VAL A 129 15.81 34.35 9.14
N ALA A 130 14.72 33.60 9.29
CA ALA A 130 14.12 33.34 10.59
C ALA A 130 14.78 32.13 11.28
N HIS A 131 15.16 32.32 12.54
CA HIS A 131 15.82 31.29 13.36
C HIS A 131 16.97 30.57 12.63
N PRO A 132 17.99 31.33 12.13
CA PRO A 132 19.12 30.72 11.44
C PRO A 132 19.96 29.85 12.38
N ASP A 133 20.58 28.81 11.80
CA ASP A 133 21.73 28.17 12.44
C ASP A 133 22.96 29.07 12.27
N ILE A 134 23.71 29.31 13.34
CA ILE A 134 24.90 30.17 13.32
C ILE A 134 26.07 29.44 13.97
N ASP A 135 27.16 29.34 13.23
CA ASP A 135 28.43 28.78 13.69
C ASP A 135 29.53 29.82 13.55
N LYS A 136 30.52 29.81 14.44
CA LYS A 136 31.72 30.68 14.28
C LYS A 136 32.56 30.16 13.13
N ALA A 137 32.99 31.06 12.25
CA ALA A 137 33.78 30.68 11.08
C ALA A 137 35.15 30.03 11.46
N SER A 138 35.67 30.32 12.66
CA SER A 138 36.90 29.72 13.19
C SER A 138 36.75 28.30 13.76
N GLU A 139 35.55 27.88 14.07
CA GLU A 139 35.25 26.58 14.69
C GLU A 139 34.75 25.54 13.66
N LEU A 140 34.55 25.94 12.39
CA LEU A 140 34.12 25.03 11.33
C LEU A 140 35.30 24.20 10.82
N SER A 141 35.20 22.89 11.05
CA SER A 141 36.07 21.92 10.38
C SER A 141 35.63 21.76 8.91
N LEU A 142 36.54 21.38 8.02
CA LEU A 142 36.26 21.04 6.62
C LEU A 142 35.18 19.97 6.47
N SER A 143 34.91 19.18 7.52
CA SER A 143 33.85 18.17 7.58
C SER A 143 32.43 18.74 7.67
N SER A 144 32.25 20.03 7.93
CA SER A 144 30.94 20.71 7.97
C SER A 144 30.54 21.37 6.64
N MET A 145 31.43 21.34 5.64
CA MET A 145 31.17 21.78 4.28
C MET A 145 30.81 20.57 3.42
N GLY A 146 29.52 20.27 3.28
CA GLY A 146 29.03 19.15 2.47
C GLY A 146 27.55 18.90 2.68
N LEU A 147 27.11 17.71 2.34
CA LEU A 147 25.74 17.29 2.59
C LEU A 147 25.55 16.96 4.09
N GLN A 148 24.86 17.85 4.80
CA GLN A 148 24.59 17.64 6.22
C GLN A 148 23.33 16.76 6.41
N PRO A 149 23.43 15.63 7.13
CA PRO A 149 22.32 14.76 7.41
C PRO A 149 21.39 15.36 8.48
N TYR A 150 20.09 15.16 8.32
CA TYR A 150 19.07 15.51 9.31
C TYR A 150 18.32 14.26 9.78
N TYR A 151 18.29 14.08 11.11
CA TYR A 151 17.63 12.95 11.77
C TYR A 151 16.29 13.36 12.36
N ASN A 152 15.33 12.44 12.37
CA ASN A 152 14.05 12.63 13.03
C ASN A 152 14.27 12.81 14.54
N THR A 153 13.62 13.82 15.11
CA THR A 153 13.69 14.10 16.55
C THR A 153 12.33 14.61 17.05
N THR A 154 11.94 14.18 18.23
CA THR A 154 10.71 14.67 18.89
C THR A 154 10.98 15.95 19.67
N GLU A 155 9.94 16.73 19.96
CA GLU A 155 10.09 17.93 20.78
C GLU A 155 10.66 17.63 22.19
N ARG A 156 10.39 16.45 22.72
CA ARG A 156 10.94 15.99 23.99
C ARG A 156 12.44 15.74 23.92
N MET A 157 12.91 15.15 22.84
CA MET A 157 14.34 14.95 22.58
C MET A 157 15.07 16.27 22.45
N LYS A 158 14.54 17.21 21.68
CA LYS A 158 15.12 18.55 21.51
C LYS A 158 15.28 19.29 22.84
N ARG A 159 14.27 19.23 23.73
CA ARG A 159 14.32 19.82 25.08
C ARG A 159 15.39 19.17 25.98
N SER A 160 15.71 17.91 25.74
CA SER A 160 16.75 17.16 26.44
C SER A 160 18.14 17.27 25.80
N GLY A 161 18.30 18.14 24.78
CA GLY A 161 19.56 18.35 24.07
C GLY A 161 19.90 17.23 23.06
N LEU A 162 18.96 16.36 22.72
CA LEU A 162 19.08 15.33 21.68
C LEU A 162 18.42 15.83 20.39
N ASN A 163 18.98 16.84 19.77
CA ASN A 163 18.60 17.33 18.45
C ASN A 163 19.34 16.56 17.33
N SER A 164 19.09 16.90 16.07
CA SER A 164 19.74 16.25 14.92
C SER A 164 21.26 16.30 14.95
N ASN A 165 21.85 17.43 15.36
CA ASN A 165 23.30 17.57 15.48
C ASN A 165 23.89 16.68 16.60
N ALA A 166 23.14 16.51 17.69
CA ALA A 166 23.53 15.60 18.76
C ALA A 166 23.51 14.15 18.29
N LEU A 167 22.50 13.74 17.50
CA LEU A 167 22.45 12.40 16.89
C LEU A 167 23.62 12.20 15.92
N GLN A 168 23.92 13.18 15.06
CA GLN A 168 25.07 13.12 14.16
C GLN A 168 26.38 12.93 14.93
N LYS A 169 26.54 13.59 16.10
CA LYS A 169 27.71 13.40 16.95
C LYS A 169 27.77 12.00 17.57
N LEU A 170 26.64 11.42 17.92
CA LEU A 170 26.58 10.04 18.40
C LEU A 170 26.98 9.05 17.30
N GLU A 171 26.53 9.29 16.05
CA GLU A 171 26.99 8.51 14.89
C GLU A 171 28.50 8.61 14.68
N SER A 172 29.08 9.83 14.77
CA SER A 172 30.53 10.00 14.70
C SER A 172 31.27 9.19 15.77
N ASN A 173 30.81 9.25 17.03
CA ASN A 173 31.38 8.46 18.11
C ASN A 173 31.23 6.94 17.89
N LEU A 174 30.17 6.51 17.23
CA LEU A 174 29.97 5.10 16.85
C LEU A 174 30.95 4.69 15.75
N PHE A 175 31.18 5.52 14.74
CA PHE A 175 32.13 5.23 13.67
C PHE A 175 33.59 5.23 14.17
N ASP A 176 33.95 6.08 15.10
CA ASP A 176 35.27 6.03 15.78
C ASP A 176 35.50 4.68 16.49
N LEU A 177 34.44 4.09 17.04
CA LEU A 177 34.46 2.74 17.60
C LEU A 177 34.59 1.66 16.52
N LEU A 178 33.88 1.85 15.37
CA LEU A 178 33.85 0.91 14.25
C LEU A 178 35.14 0.87 13.43
N GLU A 179 35.97 1.94 13.45
CA GLU A 179 37.31 1.89 12.84
C GLU A 179 38.16 0.73 13.39
N ARG A 180 37.95 0.36 14.66
CA ARG A 180 38.65 -0.78 15.30
C ARG A 180 37.98 -2.13 15.01
N THR A 181 36.73 -2.12 14.63
CA THR A 181 35.93 -3.34 14.38
C THR A 181 34.90 -3.06 13.28
N PRO A 182 35.30 -3.15 12.01
CA PRO A 182 34.43 -2.81 10.90
C PRO A 182 33.22 -3.73 10.84
N VAL A 183 32.11 -3.20 10.31
CA VAL A 183 30.89 -3.96 10.06
C VAL A 183 31.18 -5.04 9.01
N ALA A 184 30.84 -6.27 9.33
CA ALA A 184 31.06 -7.38 8.42
C ALA A 184 30.12 -7.28 7.19
N GLU A 185 30.66 -7.62 6.02
CA GLU A 185 29.86 -7.69 4.80
C GLU A 185 28.81 -8.81 4.92
N THR A 186 27.65 -8.56 4.36
CA THR A 186 26.50 -9.48 4.39
C THR A 186 26.33 -10.26 3.09
N MET A 187 27.06 -9.87 2.05
CA MET A 187 27.03 -10.47 0.73
C MET A 187 28.43 -10.94 0.30
N PRO A 188 28.56 -12.00 -0.51
CA PRO A 188 29.85 -12.41 -1.06
C PRO A 188 30.53 -11.29 -1.83
N GLU A 189 31.86 -11.17 -1.70
CA GLU A 189 32.62 -10.12 -2.35
C GLU A 189 32.52 -10.14 -3.89
N SER A 190 32.46 -11.35 -4.46
CA SER A 190 32.22 -11.56 -5.90
C SER A 190 30.89 -10.97 -6.34
N PHE A 191 29.86 -11.16 -5.53
CA PHE A 191 28.50 -10.63 -5.77
C PHE A 191 28.46 -9.10 -5.68
N VAL A 192 29.12 -8.52 -4.65
CA VAL A 192 29.21 -7.06 -4.49
C VAL A 192 29.89 -6.44 -5.72
N ARG A 193 30.94 -7.07 -6.26
CA ARG A 193 31.64 -6.62 -7.48
C ARG A 193 30.80 -6.78 -8.74
N GLU A 194 30.13 -7.92 -8.92
CA GLU A 194 29.29 -8.22 -10.09
C GLU A 194 28.17 -7.20 -10.24
N HIS A 195 27.52 -6.83 -9.14
CA HIS A 195 26.41 -5.89 -9.13
C HIS A 195 26.81 -4.43 -8.90
N HIS A 196 28.12 -4.12 -8.95
CA HIS A 196 28.68 -2.77 -8.74
C HIS A 196 28.19 -2.10 -7.46
N LEU A 197 28.02 -2.89 -6.40
CA LEU A 197 27.57 -2.39 -5.10
C LEU A 197 28.73 -1.77 -4.32
N MET A 198 28.42 -0.74 -3.54
CA MET A 198 29.36 -0.20 -2.54
C MET A 198 29.51 -1.21 -1.39
N PRO A 199 30.74 -1.45 -0.83
CA PRO A 199 30.88 -2.27 0.36
C PRO A 199 30.00 -1.77 1.51
N LEU A 200 29.45 -2.68 2.35
CA LEU A 200 28.48 -2.33 3.39
C LEU A 200 29.01 -1.30 4.37
N SER A 201 30.25 -1.46 4.85
CA SER A 201 30.89 -0.53 5.80
C SER A 201 31.03 0.88 5.21
N GLU A 202 31.39 1.00 3.92
CA GLU A 202 31.49 2.27 3.22
C GLU A 202 30.11 2.91 3.02
N ALA A 203 29.11 2.10 2.65
CA ALA A 203 27.74 2.57 2.45
C ALA A 203 27.12 3.09 3.76
N LEU A 204 27.35 2.39 4.88
CA LEU A 204 26.88 2.82 6.20
C LEU A 204 27.58 4.11 6.64
N TYR A 205 28.86 4.28 6.33
CA TYR A 205 29.55 5.54 6.60
C TYR A 205 29.00 6.68 5.73
N ALA A 206 28.91 6.44 4.42
CA ALA A 206 28.51 7.46 3.45
C ALA A 206 27.04 7.91 3.60
N ILE A 207 26.16 7.08 4.15
CA ILE A 207 24.77 7.48 4.42
C ILE A 207 24.68 8.50 5.56
N HIS A 208 25.60 8.44 6.55
CA HIS A 208 25.65 9.35 7.68
C HIS A 208 26.57 10.55 7.43
N PHE A 209 27.64 10.36 6.63
CA PHE A 209 28.68 11.38 6.35
C PHE A 209 29.03 11.42 4.86
N PRO A 210 28.08 11.74 3.98
CA PRO A 210 28.35 11.76 2.54
C PRO A 210 29.26 12.93 2.17
N LYS A 211 30.25 12.66 1.34
CA LYS A 211 31.17 13.68 0.80
C LYS A 211 30.49 14.50 -0.30
N ASP A 212 29.72 13.83 -1.13
CA ASP A 212 29.04 14.41 -2.27
C ASP A 212 27.71 13.69 -2.59
N PRO A 213 26.85 14.26 -3.45
CA PRO A 213 25.57 13.65 -3.82
C PRO A 213 25.69 12.29 -4.53
N GLU A 214 26.81 12.04 -5.24
CA GLU A 214 27.02 10.79 -5.95
C GLU A 214 27.35 9.64 -4.98
N GLU A 215 28.25 9.90 -4.01
CA GLU A 215 28.54 8.94 -2.95
C GLU A 215 27.28 8.60 -2.14
N LEU A 216 26.48 9.62 -1.79
CA LEU A 216 25.21 9.43 -1.11
C LEU A 216 24.26 8.54 -1.91
N ARG A 217 24.12 8.77 -3.22
CA ARG A 217 23.26 7.98 -4.09
C ARG A 217 23.71 6.53 -4.16
N ARG A 218 25.02 6.27 -4.25
CA ARG A 218 25.59 4.91 -4.26
C ARG A 218 25.36 4.20 -2.92
N ALA A 219 25.53 4.90 -1.80
CA ALA A 219 25.24 4.37 -0.47
C ALA A 219 23.75 4.02 -0.31
N GLN A 220 22.86 4.92 -0.69
CA GLN A 220 21.42 4.66 -0.68
C GLN A 220 21.03 3.47 -1.56
N TYR A 221 21.62 3.36 -2.74
CA TYR A 221 21.37 2.24 -3.64
C TYR A 221 21.80 0.91 -3.01
N ARG A 222 23.01 0.85 -2.42
CA ARG A 222 23.52 -0.35 -1.72
C ARG A 222 22.59 -0.78 -0.57
N LEU A 223 22.19 0.13 0.29
CA LEU A 223 21.37 -0.17 1.45
C LEU A 223 19.94 -0.58 1.04
N LYS A 224 19.34 0.08 0.06
CA LYS A 224 18.04 -0.31 -0.51
C LYS A 224 18.09 -1.68 -1.19
N PHE A 225 19.17 -1.93 -1.95
CA PHE A 225 19.38 -3.22 -2.58
C PHE A 225 19.41 -4.34 -1.54
N GLU A 226 20.20 -4.17 -0.48
CA GLU A 226 20.31 -5.17 0.58
C GLU A 226 18.98 -5.46 1.25
N GLU A 227 18.29 -4.41 1.66
CA GLU A 227 17.01 -4.51 2.36
C GLU A 227 15.96 -5.25 1.51
N LEU A 228 15.79 -4.84 0.25
CA LEU A 228 14.86 -5.48 -0.67
C LEU A 228 15.28 -6.90 -1.07
N PHE A 229 16.57 -7.14 -1.24
CA PHE A 229 17.12 -8.46 -1.60
C PHE A 229 16.83 -9.50 -0.51
N TYR A 230 17.11 -9.20 0.77
CA TYR A 230 16.86 -10.13 1.86
C TYR A 230 15.36 -10.37 2.10
N VAL A 231 14.53 -9.36 1.87
CA VAL A 231 13.07 -9.53 1.87
C VAL A 231 12.66 -10.55 0.80
N GLN A 232 13.09 -10.36 -0.45
CA GLN A 232 12.75 -11.27 -1.55
C GLN A 232 13.34 -12.67 -1.35
N LEU A 233 14.59 -12.76 -0.91
CA LEU A 233 15.25 -14.04 -0.63
C LEU A 233 14.50 -14.85 0.45
N SER A 234 14.02 -14.17 1.51
CA SER A 234 13.24 -14.78 2.57
C SER A 234 11.90 -15.34 2.04
N ILE A 235 11.18 -14.52 1.30
CA ILE A 235 9.88 -14.88 0.71
C ILE A 235 10.01 -16.07 -0.25
N LEU A 236 10.97 -16.01 -1.17
CA LEU A 236 11.18 -17.04 -2.18
C LEU A 236 11.62 -18.37 -1.55
N ARG A 237 12.52 -18.32 -0.56
CA ARG A 237 12.93 -19.53 0.18
C ARG A 237 11.74 -20.18 0.89
N TYR A 238 10.95 -19.38 1.61
CA TYR A 238 9.75 -19.89 2.28
C TYR A 238 8.76 -20.53 1.30
N SER A 239 8.48 -19.85 0.17
CA SER A 239 7.59 -20.36 -0.88
C SER A 239 8.09 -21.70 -1.46
N LYS A 240 9.42 -21.80 -1.75
CA LYS A 240 10.03 -23.02 -2.28
C LYS A 240 10.04 -24.17 -1.26
N ASP A 241 10.36 -23.87 -0.01
CA ASP A 241 10.32 -24.87 1.08
C ASP A 241 8.91 -25.44 1.27
N ARG A 242 7.89 -24.56 1.21
CA ARG A 242 6.49 -24.98 1.27
C ARG A 242 6.10 -25.85 0.08
N ARG A 243 6.44 -25.46 -1.14
CA ARG A 243 6.17 -26.22 -2.36
C ARG A 243 6.81 -27.61 -2.36
N ARG A 244 7.95 -27.78 -1.69
CA ARG A 244 8.62 -29.07 -1.53
C ARG A 244 7.93 -29.98 -0.48
N LYS A 245 7.43 -29.38 0.61
CA LYS A 245 6.79 -30.10 1.71
C LYS A 245 5.34 -30.46 1.41
N CYS A 246 4.60 -29.63 0.66
CA CYS A 246 3.21 -29.86 0.34
C CYS A 246 3.08 -30.63 -0.98
N ARG A 247 2.77 -31.92 -0.92
CA ARG A 247 2.30 -32.67 -2.08
C ARG A 247 0.92 -32.16 -2.47
N GLY A 248 0.75 -31.72 -3.71
CA GLY A 248 -0.54 -31.27 -4.26
C GLY A 248 -1.27 -32.41 -4.96
N LEU A 249 -2.54 -32.19 -5.17
CA LEU A 249 -3.33 -33.03 -6.07
C LEU A 249 -2.82 -32.83 -7.52
N CYS A 250 -2.97 -33.85 -8.37
CA CYS A 250 -2.56 -33.78 -9.77
C CYS A 250 -3.77 -33.95 -10.68
N PHE A 251 -4.18 -32.90 -11.38
CA PHE A 251 -5.31 -32.93 -12.31
C PHE A 251 -4.79 -33.13 -13.73
N THR A 252 -4.69 -34.37 -14.15
CA THR A 252 -4.10 -34.74 -15.47
C THR A 252 -5.03 -34.48 -16.65
N LYS A 253 -6.34 -34.50 -16.42
CA LYS A 253 -7.36 -34.37 -17.46
C LYS A 253 -7.97 -32.96 -17.45
N VAL A 254 -8.25 -32.40 -18.62
CA VAL A 254 -9.10 -31.19 -18.72
C VAL A 254 -10.55 -31.54 -18.44
N GLY A 255 -10.99 -32.75 -18.87
CA GLY A 255 -12.31 -33.28 -18.64
C GLY A 255 -13.36 -32.88 -19.71
N GLU A 256 -14.37 -33.74 -19.85
CA GLU A 256 -15.48 -33.49 -20.80
C GLU A 256 -16.34 -32.30 -20.36
N LEU A 257 -16.55 -32.12 -19.07
CA LEU A 257 -17.32 -31.00 -18.50
C LEU A 257 -16.75 -29.63 -18.89
N PHE A 258 -15.43 -29.47 -18.83
CA PHE A 258 -14.77 -28.24 -19.27
C PHE A 258 -14.98 -28.00 -20.76
N ASN A 259 -14.77 -29.02 -21.59
CA ASN A 259 -14.90 -28.92 -23.03
C ASN A 259 -16.35 -28.64 -23.46
N GLU A 260 -17.32 -29.33 -22.86
CA GLU A 260 -18.74 -29.10 -23.12
C GLU A 260 -19.15 -27.68 -22.72
N PHE A 261 -18.75 -27.22 -21.53
CA PHE A 261 -18.99 -25.84 -21.10
C PHE A 261 -18.39 -24.82 -22.05
N TYR A 262 -17.12 -25.03 -22.43
CA TYR A 262 -16.40 -24.13 -23.35
C TYR A 262 -17.03 -24.02 -24.73
N THR A 263 -17.54 -25.13 -25.27
CA THR A 263 -18.09 -25.17 -26.64
C THR A 263 -19.57 -24.79 -26.71
N THR A 264 -20.36 -25.04 -25.65
CA THR A 264 -21.84 -24.95 -25.73
C THR A 264 -22.45 -23.92 -24.82
N LYS A 265 -21.81 -23.55 -23.70
CA LYS A 265 -22.42 -22.74 -22.65
C LYS A 265 -21.80 -21.34 -22.48
N LEU A 266 -20.65 -21.09 -23.08
CA LEU A 266 -20.04 -19.76 -23.01
C LEU A 266 -20.88 -18.73 -23.76
N PRO A 267 -21.30 -17.64 -23.08
CA PRO A 267 -22.14 -16.61 -23.73
C PRO A 267 -21.33 -15.68 -24.65
N PHE A 268 -19.98 -15.75 -24.62
CA PHE A 268 -19.05 -14.95 -25.42
C PHE A 268 -17.68 -15.64 -25.51
N GLU A 269 -16.86 -15.22 -26.47
CA GLU A 269 -15.48 -15.71 -26.57
C GLU A 269 -14.62 -15.20 -25.41
N LEU A 270 -13.73 -16.07 -24.90
CA LEU A 270 -12.75 -15.70 -23.90
C LEU A 270 -11.70 -14.75 -24.50
N THR A 271 -11.27 -13.76 -23.73
CA THR A 271 -10.17 -12.88 -24.08
C THR A 271 -8.83 -13.66 -24.11
N GLY A 272 -7.83 -13.09 -24.78
CA GLY A 272 -6.47 -13.65 -24.78
C GLY A 272 -5.91 -13.82 -23.38
N ALA A 273 -6.11 -12.84 -22.50
CA ALA A 273 -5.69 -12.87 -21.11
C ALA A 273 -6.39 -13.98 -20.31
N GLN A 274 -7.70 -14.17 -20.46
CA GLN A 274 -8.45 -15.24 -19.79
C GLN A 274 -7.93 -16.62 -20.23
N LYS A 275 -7.71 -16.83 -21.55
CA LYS A 275 -7.14 -18.08 -22.08
C LYS A 275 -5.73 -18.35 -21.55
N ARG A 276 -4.89 -17.33 -21.44
CA ARG A 276 -3.54 -17.41 -20.87
C ARG A 276 -3.61 -17.87 -19.41
N VAL A 277 -4.39 -17.20 -18.60
CA VAL A 277 -4.54 -17.49 -17.16
C VAL A 277 -5.06 -18.90 -16.89
N ILE A 278 -6.05 -19.36 -17.66
CA ILE A 278 -6.56 -20.75 -17.53
C ILE A 278 -5.44 -21.78 -17.86
N ARG A 279 -4.59 -21.50 -18.86
CA ARG A 279 -3.46 -22.39 -19.16
C ARG A 279 -2.43 -22.42 -18.05
N GLU A 280 -2.13 -21.28 -17.44
CA GLU A 280 -1.22 -21.17 -16.30
C GLU A 280 -1.75 -22.01 -15.11
N MET A 281 -3.02 -21.86 -14.75
CA MET A 281 -3.64 -22.62 -13.68
C MET A 281 -3.67 -24.13 -13.98
N ARG A 282 -4.00 -24.51 -15.21
CA ARG A 282 -3.95 -25.91 -15.64
C ARG A 282 -2.56 -26.50 -15.52
N HIS A 283 -1.53 -25.76 -15.92
CA HIS A 283 -0.14 -26.19 -15.80
C HIS A 283 0.20 -26.47 -14.34
N ASP A 284 -0.14 -25.54 -13.43
CA ASP A 284 0.12 -25.72 -12.00
C ASP A 284 -0.61 -26.92 -11.41
N MET A 285 -1.91 -27.07 -11.70
CA MET A 285 -2.71 -28.19 -11.19
C MET A 285 -2.26 -29.56 -11.72
N ASN A 286 -1.56 -29.61 -12.85
CA ASN A 286 -0.98 -30.83 -13.38
C ASN A 286 0.44 -31.12 -12.87
N SER A 287 1.04 -30.21 -12.12
CA SER A 287 2.44 -30.31 -11.66
C SER A 287 2.67 -31.27 -10.50
N GLY A 288 1.61 -31.80 -9.87
CA GLY A 288 1.68 -32.59 -8.62
C GLY A 288 2.05 -31.77 -7.39
N ARG A 289 2.06 -30.44 -7.50
CA ARG A 289 2.27 -29.49 -6.42
C ARG A 289 0.99 -28.68 -6.16
N GLN A 290 0.81 -28.22 -4.94
CA GLN A 290 -0.31 -27.36 -4.61
C GLN A 290 -0.21 -26.03 -5.39
N MET A 291 -1.18 -25.75 -6.26
CA MET A 291 -1.34 -24.43 -6.84
C MET A 291 -1.81 -23.44 -5.75
N ASN A 292 -1.16 -22.31 -5.62
CA ASN A 292 -1.54 -21.21 -4.75
C ASN A 292 -1.37 -19.91 -5.52
N ARG A 293 -2.44 -19.40 -6.13
CA ARG A 293 -2.37 -18.36 -7.15
C ARG A 293 -3.29 -17.19 -6.84
N LEU A 294 -2.77 -15.97 -7.03
CA LEU A 294 -3.52 -14.73 -6.97
C LEU A 294 -3.97 -14.33 -8.40
N LEU A 295 -5.27 -14.29 -8.62
CA LEU A 295 -5.86 -13.78 -9.85
C LEU A 295 -6.26 -12.33 -9.68
N GLN A 296 -5.56 -11.46 -10.37
CA GLN A 296 -5.85 -10.03 -10.42
C GLN A 296 -6.54 -9.66 -11.71
N GLY A 297 -7.39 -8.66 -11.65
CA GLY A 297 -8.03 -8.09 -12.83
C GLY A 297 -9.05 -7.07 -12.40
N ASP A 298 -9.34 -6.15 -13.27
CA ASP A 298 -10.30 -5.08 -13.02
C ASP A 298 -11.72 -5.62 -12.75
N VAL A 299 -12.58 -4.78 -12.20
CA VAL A 299 -13.99 -5.13 -11.99
C VAL A 299 -14.65 -5.47 -13.34
N GLY A 300 -15.21 -6.69 -13.42
CA GLY A 300 -15.85 -7.17 -14.65
C GLY A 300 -14.89 -7.72 -15.72
N SER A 301 -13.62 -7.98 -15.39
CA SER A 301 -12.67 -8.67 -16.30
C SER A 301 -12.96 -10.17 -16.50
N GLY A 302 -13.97 -10.71 -15.82
CA GLY A 302 -14.39 -12.12 -15.94
C GLY A 302 -13.66 -13.10 -15.03
N LYS A 303 -13.10 -12.66 -13.90
CA LYS A 303 -12.45 -13.52 -12.90
C LYS A 303 -13.31 -14.70 -12.45
N THR A 304 -14.59 -14.45 -12.19
CA THR A 304 -15.54 -15.49 -11.78
C THR A 304 -15.71 -16.59 -12.83
N LEU A 305 -15.68 -16.22 -14.13
CA LEU A 305 -15.75 -17.19 -15.22
C LEU A 305 -14.48 -18.06 -15.28
N VAL A 306 -13.31 -17.45 -15.12
CA VAL A 306 -12.03 -18.17 -15.04
C VAL A 306 -12.03 -19.14 -13.84
N ALA A 307 -12.50 -18.69 -12.68
CA ALA A 307 -12.65 -19.52 -11.50
C ALA A 307 -13.62 -20.69 -11.71
N LEU A 308 -14.77 -20.47 -12.37
CA LEU A 308 -15.71 -21.52 -12.73
C LEU A 308 -15.05 -22.55 -13.66
N MET A 309 -14.42 -22.12 -14.74
CA MET A 309 -13.77 -23.02 -15.71
C MET A 309 -12.67 -23.86 -15.05
N THR A 310 -11.91 -23.27 -14.15
CA THR A 310 -10.90 -23.98 -13.36
C THR A 310 -11.54 -24.96 -12.38
N SER A 311 -12.67 -24.61 -11.77
CA SER A 311 -13.46 -25.53 -10.93
C SER A 311 -13.95 -26.73 -11.73
N LEU A 312 -14.37 -26.55 -13.00
CA LEU A 312 -14.79 -27.66 -13.86
C LEU A 312 -13.65 -28.64 -14.18
N ILE A 313 -12.39 -28.17 -14.24
CA ILE A 313 -11.24 -29.06 -14.35
C ILE A 313 -11.13 -29.93 -13.09
N ALA A 314 -11.27 -29.37 -11.90
CA ALA A 314 -11.22 -30.13 -10.65
C ALA A 314 -12.36 -31.16 -10.59
N ILE A 315 -13.59 -30.76 -10.94
CA ILE A 315 -14.76 -31.62 -10.94
C ILE A 315 -14.60 -32.74 -11.98
N GLY A 316 -14.07 -32.44 -13.16
CA GLY A 316 -13.76 -33.42 -14.20
C GLY A 316 -12.68 -34.45 -13.82
N ASN A 317 -11.89 -34.17 -12.79
CA ASN A 317 -10.92 -35.09 -12.19
C ASN A 317 -11.48 -35.81 -10.93
N GLY A 318 -12.77 -35.68 -10.63
CA GLY A 318 -13.44 -36.38 -9.53
C GLY A 318 -13.33 -35.69 -8.17
N TYR A 319 -12.97 -34.40 -8.14
CA TYR A 319 -12.88 -33.61 -6.92
C TYR A 319 -14.01 -32.61 -6.80
N GLN A 320 -14.26 -32.16 -5.58
CA GLN A 320 -15.20 -31.08 -5.29
C GLN A 320 -14.48 -29.73 -5.33
N ALA A 321 -15.22 -28.68 -5.67
CA ALA A 321 -14.75 -27.30 -5.66
C ALA A 321 -15.56 -26.43 -4.69
N CYS A 322 -14.92 -25.41 -4.11
CA CYS A 322 -15.55 -24.47 -3.21
C CYS A 322 -15.22 -23.02 -3.63
N ILE A 323 -16.24 -22.16 -3.70
CA ILE A 323 -16.08 -20.72 -3.92
C ILE A 323 -16.52 -19.98 -2.66
N MET A 324 -15.59 -19.30 -2.02
CA MET A 324 -15.84 -18.47 -0.83
C MET A 324 -16.07 -17.03 -1.21
N ALA A 325 -17.19 -16.47 -0.73
CA ALA A 325 -17.53 -15.05 -0.87
C ALA A 325 -17.55 -14.35 0.49
N PRO A 326 -17.19 -13.06 0.57
CA PRO A 326 -17.09 -12.33 1.84
C PRO A 326 -18.45 -12.01 2.47
N THR A 327 -19.53 -12.00 1.70
CA THR A 327 -20.89 -11.68 2.16
C THR A 327 -21.93 -12.66 1.63
N GLU A 328 -23.08 -12.76 2.31
CA GLU A 328 -24.18 -13.63 1.89
C GLU A 328 -24.74 -13.23 0.54
N ILE A 329 -24.94 -11.92 0.31
CA ILE A 329 -25.44 -11.40 -0.98
C ILE A 329 -24.53 -11.81 -2.14
N LEU A 330 -23.22 -11.71 -1.98
CA LEU A 330 -22.27 -12.14 -3.01
C LEU A 330 -22.32 -13.65 -3.23
N ALA A 331 -22.41 -14.42 -2.15
CA ALA A 331 -22.54 -15.88 -2.24
C ALA A 331 -23.82 -16.26 -3.00
N GLU A 332 -24.92 -15.62 -2.71
CA GLU A 332 -26.19 -15.82 -3.43
C GLU A 332 -26.10 -15.45 -4.91
N GLN A 333 -25.49 -14.30 -5.23
CA GLN A 333 -25.28 -13.88 -6.62
C GLN A 333 -24.35 -14.83 -7.38
N HIS A 334 -23.26 -15.26 -6.77
CA HIS A 334 -22.38 -16.28 -7.36
C HIS A 334 -23.14 -17.56 -7.58
N CYS A 335 -23.88 -18.08 -6.58
CA CYS A 335 -24.65 -19.30 -6.70
C CYS A 335 -25.69 -19.20 -7.84
N ALA A 336 -26.46 -18.14 -7.90
CA ALA A 336 -27.47 -17.92 -8.96
C ALA A 336 -26.83 -17.86 -10.36
N THR A 337 -25.73 -17.12 -10.50
CA THR A 337 -25.00 -16.97 -11.76
C THR A 337 -24.39 -18.31 -12.20
N LEU A 338 -23.75 -19.02 -11.29
CA LEU A 338 -23.12 -20.31 -11.60
C LEU A 338 -24.15 -21.39 -11.92
N THR A 339 -25.25 -21.44 -11.18
CA THR A 339 -26.35 -22.37 -11.47
C THR A 339 -26.92 -22.14 -12.88
N LYS A 340 -27.10 -20.86 -13.26
CA LYS A 340 -27.58 -20.53 -14.61
C LYS A 340 -26.58 -20.90 -15.70
N LEU A 341 -25.29 -20.69 -15.50
CA LEU A 341 -24.24 -21.03 -16.46
C LEU A 341 -24.05 -22.54 -16.62
N LEU A 342 -24.27 -23.28 -15.55
CA LEU A 342 -24.11 -24.75 -15.50
C LEU A 342 -25.42 -25.50 -15.82
N ASP A 343 -26.51 -24.80 -16.18
CA ASP A 343 -27.76 -25.42 -16.49
C ASP A 343 -27.65 -26.43 -17.64
N GLY A 344 -28.16 -27.65 -17.42
CA GLY A 344 -28.05 -28.79 -18.34
C GLY A 344 -26.73 -29.56 -18.28
N LEU A 345 -25.76 -29.16 -17.43
CA LEU A 345 -24.55 -29.96 -17.15
C LEU A 345 -24.76 -30.80 -15.88
N PRO A 346 -24.11 -31.97 -15.75
CA PRO A 346 -24.24 -32.83 -14.57
C PRO A 346 -23.41 -32.31 -13.37
N VAL A 347 -23.57 -31.01 -13.04
CA VAL A 347 -22.88 -30.35 -11.94
C VAL A 347 -23.90 -29.79 -10.96
N ARG A 348 -23.90 -30.33 -9.74
CA ARG A 348 -24.77 -29.85 -8.67
C ARG A 348 -24.10 -28.75 -7.86
N VAL A 349 -24.72 -27.56 -7.87
CA VAL A 349 -24.27 -26.38 -7.12
C VAL A 349 -25.10 -26.25 -5.84
N ALA A 350 -24.47 -25.92 -4.71
CA ALA A 350 -25.14 -25.62 -3.45
C ALA A 350 -24.64 -24.32 -2.81
N LEU A 351 -25.51 -23.69 -2.00
CA LEU A 351 -25.22 -22.46 -1.27
C LEU A 351 -25.21 -22.73 0.23
N LEU A 352 -24.14 -22.39 0.91
CA LEU A 352 -23.98 -22.50 2.37
C LEU A 352 -23.60 -21.16 3.00
N THR A 353 -24.55 -20.51 3.66
CA THR A 353 -24.37 -19.25 4.39
C THR A 353 -24.81 -19.38 5.84
N GLY A 354 -24.59 -18.36 6.66
CA GLY A 354 -25.05 -18.34 8.05
C GLY A 354 -26.58 -18.37 8.20
N SER A 355 -27.32 -17.90 7.19
CA SER A 355 -28.78 -17.92 7.15
C SER A 355 -29.37 -19.31 6.82
N VAL A 356 -28.59 -20.22 6.21
CA VAL A 356 -29.02 -21.59 5.88
C VAL A 356 -29.03 -22.46 7.14
N LYS A 357 -30.24 -22.87 7.58
CA LYS A 357 -30.44 -23.61 8.84
C LYS A 357 -31.31 -24.87 8.62
N GLY A 358 -31.39 -25.71 9.66
CA GLY A 358 -32.29 -26.83 9.76
C GLY A 358 -32.08 -27.91 8.68
N LYS A 359 -33.17 -28.41 8.11
CA LYS A 359 -33.15 -29.53 7.16
C LYS A 359 -32.30 -29.25 5.91
N LYS A 360 -32.44 -28.04 5.35
CA LYS A 360 -31.67 -27.64 4.17
C LYS A 360 -30.16 -27.66 4.41
N ARG A 361 -29.71 -27.18 5.59
CA ARG A 361 -28.30 -27.25 5.96
C ARG A 361 -27.81 -28.69 6.06
N LYS A 362 -28.62 -29.58 6.69
CA LYS A 362 -28.28 -30.99 6.82
C LYS A 362 -28.14 -31.67 5.46
N GLU A 363 -29.09 -31.43 4.53
CA GLU A 363 -29.05 -31.97 3.17
C GLU A 363 -27.79 -31.54 2.41
N ILE A 364 -27.34 -30.27 2.61
CA ILE A 364 -26.09 -29.78 2.01
C ILE A 364 -24.88 -30.48 2.62
N LEU A 365 -24.82 -30.60 3.93
CA LEU A 365 -23.71 -31.27 4.61
C LEU A 365 -23.60 -32.77 4.23
N ASP A 366 -24.73 -33.45 4.19
CA ASP A 366 -24.78 -34.86 3.76
C ASP A 366 -24.33 -34.99 2.29
N GLY A 367 -24.81 -34.08 1.39
CA GLY A 367 -24.42 -34.10 -0.01
C GLY A 367 -22.95 -33.74 -0.27
N LEU A 368 -22.29 -33.00 0.62
CA LEU A 368 -20.84 -32.76 0.55
C LEU A 368 -20.04 -33.98 0.94
N ILE A 369 -20.49 -34.72 1.97
CA ILE A 369 -19.85 -35.94 2.44
C ILE A 369 -20.01 -37.08 1.43
N THR A 370 -21.18 -37.19 0.76
CA THR A 370 -21.41 -38.21 -0.27
C THR A 370 -20.76 -37.89 -1.61
N GLY A 371 -20.37 -36.64 -1.84
CA GLY A 371 -19.82 -36.18 -3.11
C GLY A 371 -20.88 -35.76 -4.14
N ASP A 372 -22.18 -35.81 -3.79
CA ASP A 372 -23.28 -35.40 -4.68
C ASP A 372 -23.28 -33.91 -5.02
N ILE A 373 -22.73 -33.06 -4.12
CA ILE A 373 -22.52 -31.66 -4.35
C ILE A 373 -21.11 -31.48 -4.91
N HIS A 374 -21.02 -31.05 -6.16
CA HIS A 374 -19.77 -30.85 -6.88
C HIS A 374 -19.15 -29.49 -6.65
N LEU A 375 -19.98 -28.42 -6.57
CA LEU A 375 -19.56 -27.05 -6.38
C LEU A 375 -20.33 -26.42 -5.21
N LEU A 376 -19.59 -26.04 -4.16
CA LEU A 376 -20.14 -25.30 -3.03
C LEU A 376 -19.84 -23.81 -3.20
N VAL A 377 -20.84 -22.96 -3.09
CA VAL A 377 -20.68 -21.53 -2.89
C VAL A 377 -20.99 -21.23 -1.43
N ALA A 378 -20.06 -20.58 -0.71
CA ALA A 378 -20.23 -20.37 0.73
C ALA A 378 -19.64 -19.03 1.20
N THR A 379 -20.07 -18.62 2.39
CA THR A 379 -19.38 -17.59 3.18
C THR A 379 -18.39 -18.27 4.14
N HIS A 380 -17.94 -17.56 5.17
CA HIS A 380 -17.11 -18.13 6.26
C HIS A 380 -17.73 -19.36 6.94
N ALA A 381 -19.01 -19.65 6.72
CA ALA A 381 -19.69 -20.86 7.22
C ALA A 381 -19.00 -22.16 6.77
N VAL A 382 -18.26 -22.17 5.67
CA VAL A 382 -17.49 -23.34 5.21
C VAL A 382 -16.31 -23.68 6.14
N LEU A 383 -15.86 -22.73 6.94
CA LEU A 383 -14.73 -22.91 7.88
C LEU A 383 -15.13 -23.64 9.16
N GLU A 384 -16.42 -23.85 9.39
CA GLU A 384 -16.90 -24.61 10.54
C GLU A 384 -16.45 -26.09 10.44
N ASP A 385 -16.10 -26.68 11.56
CA ASP A 385 -15.59 -28.05 11.62
C ASP A 385 -16.65 -29.10 11.21
N THR A 386 -17.91 -28.71 11.28
CA THR A 386 -19.05 -29.54 10.84
C THR A 386 -19.13 -29.70 9.31
N VAL A 387 -18.48 -28.83 8.55
CA VAL A 387 -18.48 -28.89 7.08
C VAL A 387 -17.32 -29.76 6.62
N GLN A 388 -17.65 -30.96 6.12
CA GLN A 388 -16.69 -31.92 5.59
C GLN A 388 -17.00 -32.25 4.13
N PHE A 389 -15.93 -32.47 3.36
CA PHE A 389 -16.02 -32.83 1.94
C PHE A 389 -15.58 -34.26 1.72
N ALA A 390 -16.15 -34.94 0.73
CA ALA A 390 -15.66 -36.25 0.29
C ALA A 390 -14.25 -36.12 -0.33
N ALA A 391 -14.03 -35.10 -1.18
CA ALA A 391 -12.75 -34.88 -1.87
C ALA A 391 -12.62 -33.46 -2.34
N LEU A 392 -12.32 -32.48 -1.46
CA LEU A 392 -12.12 -31.08 -1.82
C LEU A 392 -10.80 -30.92 -2.59
N GLY A 393 -10.85 -30.57 -3.87
CA GLY A 393 -9.65 -30.42 -4.71
C GLY A 393 -9.30 -28.98 -5.09
N PHE A 394 -10.29 -28.08 -5.09
CA PHE A 394 -10.08 -26.71 -5.52
C PHE A 394 -10.87 -25.72 -4.67
N VAL A 395 -10.23 -24.65 -4.24
CA VAL A 395 -10.82 -23.57 -3.45
C VAL A 395 -10.58 -22.24 -4.13
N VAL A 396 -11.64 -21.47 -4.30
CA VAL A 396 -11.61 -20.09 -4.75
C VAL A 396 -11.97 -19.17 -3.58
N ILE A 397 -11.16 -18.14 -3.34
CA ILE A 397 -11.39 -17.14 -2.30
C ILE A 397 -11.59 -15.79 -3.00
N ASP A 398 -12.80 -15.25 -2.96
CA ASP A 398 -13.10 -13.95 -3.56
C ASP A 398 -12.88 -12.82 -2.53
N GLU A 399 -12.30 -11.70 -2.99
CA GLU A 399 -11.98 -10.52 -2.17
C GLU A 399 -11.12 -10.83 -0.94
N GLN A 400 -9.91 -11.32 -1.17
CA GLN A 400 -8.95 -11.82 -0.16
C GLN A 400 -8.77 -10.91 1.06
N HIS A 401 -8.79 -9.57 0.88
CA HIS A 401 -8.56 -8.62 1.97
C HIS A 401 -9.49 -8.76 3.17
N ARG A 402 -10.53 -9.59 3.06
CA ARG A 402 -11.50 -9.90 4.13
C ARG A 402 -11.28 -11.24 4.82
N PHE A 403 -10.30 -12.04 4.36
CA PHE A 403 -10.00 -13.35 4.92
C PHE A 403 -8.56 -13.41 5.45
N GLY A 404 -8.40 -13.65 6.76
CA GLY A 404 -7.09 -13.78 7.40
C GLY A 404 -6.36 -15.09 7.06
N VAL A 405 -5.04 -15.11 7.25
CA VAL A 405 -4.16 -16.27 7.04
C VAL A 405 -4.63 -17.52 7.81
N ALA A 406 -5.02 -17.33 9.08
CA ALA A 406 -5.51 -18.41 9.94
C ALA A 406 -6.79 -19.09 9.40
N GLN A 407 -7.64 -18.33 8.69
CA GLN A 407 -8.87 -18.86 8.09
C GLN A 407 -8.56 -19.73 6.87
N ARG A 408 -7.55 -19.35 6.08
CA ARG A 408 -7.07 -20.17 4.95
C ARG A 408 -6.48 -21.50 5.42
N ALA A 409 -5.68 -21.47 6.48
CA ALA A 409 -5.08 -22.67 7.06
C ALA A 409 -6.13 -23.73 7.48
N LYS A 410 -7.30 -23.30 7.97
CA LYS A 410 -8.41 -24.20 8.30
C LYS A 410 -9.00 -24.95 7.11
N LEU A 411 -8.98 -24.34 5.91
CA LEU A 411 -9.43 -25.04 4.69
C LEU A 411 -8.45 -26.12 4.27
N TRP A 412 -7.16 -25.91 4.49
CA TRP A 412 -6.14 -26.91 4.13
C TRP A 412 -6.20 -28.15 5.01
N SER A 413 -6.62 -28.00 6.28
CA SER A 413 -6.71 -29.13 7.23
C SER A 413 -7.96 -30.00 7.02
N LYS A 414 -8.84 -29.68 6.05
CA LYS A 414 -10.07 -30.45 5.79
C LYS A 414 -9.87 -31.70 4.92
N ASN A 415 -8.67 -31.90 4.39
CA ASN A 415 -8.31 -33.04 3.55
C ASN A 415 -6.90 -33.53 3.86
N ASP A 416 -6.63 -34.81 3.52
CA ASP A 416 -5.28 -35.42 3.63
C ASP A 416 -4.27 -34.74 2.69
N PHE A 417 -4.72 -34.26 1.53
CA PHE A 417 -3.93 -33.45 0.59
C PHE A 417 -4.47 -32.02 0.52
N ALA A 418 -3.57 -31.06 0.55
CA ALA A 418 -3.97 -29.66 0.44
C ALA A 418 -4.63 -29.37 -0.93
N PRO A 419 -5.85 -28.77 -0.96
CA PRO A 419 -6.50 -28.40 -2.22
C PRO A 419 -5.72 -27.32 -2.93
N HIS A 420 -5.88 -27.19 -4.25
CA HIS A 420 -5.42 -26.05 -5.00
C HIS A 420 -6.20 -24.79 -4.58
N VAL A 421 -5.55 -23.66 -4.49
CA VAL A 421 -6.14 -22.39 -4.03
C VAL A 421 -5.99 -21.33 -5.08
N LEU A 422 -7.10 -20.69 -5.42
CA LEU A 422 -7.19 -19.50 -6.23
C LEU A 422 -7.73 -18.35 -5.38
N VAL A 423 -6.93 -17.34 -5.21
CA VAL A 423 -7.34 -16.10 -4.55
C VAL A 423 -7.68 -15.06 -5.62
N MET A 424 -8.83 -14.41 -5.51
CA MET A 424 -9.23 -13.36 -6.45
C MET A 424 -9.30 -12.00 -5.75
N THR A 425 -8.93 -10.96 -6.46
CA THR A 425 -9.14 -9.57 -6.02
C THR A 425 -9.65 -8.71 -7.16
N ALA A 426 -10.62 -7.85 -6.86
CA ALA A 426 -11.14 -6.85 -7.79
C ALA A 426 -10.34 -5.53 -7.73
N THR A 427 -9.50 -5.36 -6.71
CA THR A 427 -8.55 -4.25 -6.67
C THR A 427 -7.29 -4.66 -7.38
N PRO A 428 -6.94 -4.02 -8.50
CA PRO A 428 -5.61 -4.19 -9.05
C PRO A 428 -4.58 -3.75 -8.00
N ILE A 429 -3.61 -4.63 -7.76
CA ILE A 429 -2.49 -4.36 -6.86
C ILE A 429 -1.28 -4.20 -7.76
N PRO A 430 -0.48 -3.14 -7.62
CA PRO A 430 0.74 -3.00 -8.40
C PRO A 430 1.56 -4.29 -8.35
N ARG A 431 2.06 -4.74 -9.50
CA ARG A 431 2.75 -6.03 -9.62
C ARG A 431 3.91 -6.16 -8.63
N THR A 432 4.64 -5.08 -8.43
CA THR A 432 5.74 -4.99 -7.45
C THR A 432 5.28 -5.21 -6.02
N LEU A 433 4.17 -4.59 -5.65
CA LEU A 433 3.58 -4.75 -4.31
C LEU A 433 3.01 -6.16 -4.13
N ALA A 434 2.35 -6.71 -5.16
CA ALA A 434 1.84 -8.07 -5.13
C ALA A 434 2.94 -9.12 -4.92
N MET A 435 4.08 -8.97 -5.59
CA MET A 435 5.25 -9.85 -5.46
C MET A 435 5.86 -9.81 -4.06
N THR A 436 5.64 -8.75 -3.31
CA THR A 436 6.18 -8.56 -1.95
C THR A 436 5.18 -8.99 -0.88
N LEU A 437 3.94 -8.52 -0.98
CA LEU A 437 2.89 -8.81 0.01
C LEU A 437 2.34 -10.24 -0.08
N TYR A 438 2.35 -10.80 -1.29
CA TYR A 438 1.81 -12.13 -1.60
C TYR A 438 2.86 -13.02 -2.25
N GLY A 439 4.10 -12.94 -1.77
CA GLY A 439 5.24 -13.63 -2.38
C GLY A 439 5.18 -15.15 -2.31
N ASP A 440 4.22 -15.69 -1.55
CA ASP A 440 3.86 -17.13 -1.53
C ASP A 440 2.82 -17.51 -2.60
N LEU A 441 2.21 -16.50 -3.27
CA LEU A 441 1.25 -16.71 -4.35
C LEU A 441 1.89 -16.46 -5.71
N ASP A 442 1.62 -17.33 -6.66
CA ASP A 442 1.87 -17.05 -8.08
C ASP A 442 0.82 -16.04 -8.57
N VAL A 443 1.25 -15.03 -9.32
CA VAL A 443 0.36 -13.95 -9.77
C VAL A 443 -0.04 -14.15 -11.21
N SER A 444 -1.35 -14.19 -11.48
CA SER A 444 -1.95 -14.11 -12.81
C SER A 444 -2.76 -12.83 -12.95
N VAL A 445 -2.66 -12.19 -14.11
CA VAL A 445 -3.31 -10.91 -14.39
C VAL A 445 -4.23 -11.04 -15.60
N ILE A 446 -5.50 -10.60 -15.44
CA ILE A 446 -6.42 -10.38 -16.56
C ILE A 446 -6.40 -8.88 -16.87
N ASP A 447 -5.60 -8.53 -17.86
CA ASP A 447 -5.33 -7.16 -18.35
C ASP A 447 -6.20 -6.77 -19.55
N GLU A 448 -7.18 -7.60 -19.90
CA GLU A 448 -8.13 -7.36 -20.99
C GLU A 448 -9.56 -7.35 -20.45
N LEU A 449 -10.39 -6.44 -20.96
CA LEU A 449 -11.82 -6.44 -20.68
C LEU A 449 -12.58 -7.29 -21.71
N PRO A 450 -13.69 -7.95 -21.31
CA PRO A 450 -14.52 -8.69 -22.26
C PRO A 450 -15.03 -7.81 -23.40
N PRO A 451 -15.19 -8.36 -24.62
CA PRO A 451 -15.68 -7.61 -25.78
C PRO A 451 -17.09 -7.05 -25.53
N GLY A 452 -17.36 -5.87 -26.10
CA GLY A 452 -18.66 -5.18 -26.00
C GLY A 452 -18.84 -4.26 -24.79
N ARG A 453 -17.88 -4.21 -23.88
CA ARG A 453 -17.91 -3.29 -22.74
C ARG A 453 -17.42 -1.89 -23.16
N LYS A 454 -18.23 -0.86 -22.86
CA LYS A 454 -17.85 0.54 -23.13
C LYS A 454 -17.03 1.11 -21.97
N PRO A 455 -15.98 1.90 -22.23
CA PRO A 455 -15.26 2.62 -21.19
C PRO A 455 -16.19 3.55 -20.41
N ILE A 456 -16.03 3.59 -19.09
CA ILE A 456 -16.79 4.49 -18.24
C ILE A 456 -16.24 5.90 -18.42
N GLN A 457 -17.12 6.87 -18.75
CA GLN A 457 -16.75 8.27 -18.82
C GLN A 457 -16.66 8.86 -17.42
N THR A 458 -15.45 9.22 -17.00
CA THR A 458 -15.22 9.84 -15.70
C THR A 458 -15.12 11.36 -15.87
N ILE A 459 -15.93 12.11 -15.12
CA ILE A 459 -16.05 13.56 -15.20
C ILE A 459 -15.79 14.15 -13.82
N HIS A 460 -14.89 15.14 -13.73
CA HIS A 460 -14.70 15.93 -12.51
C HIS A 460 -15.55 17.20 -12.58
N GLN A 461 -16.29 17.48 -11.52
CA GLN A 461 -17.17 18.66 -11.41
C GLN A 461 -17.06 19.28 -10.01
N TYR A 462 -17.10 20.61 -9.96
CA TYR A 462 -17.18 21.32 -8.67
C TYR A 462 -18.64 21.40 -8.19
N GLY A 463 -18.84 21.35 -6.86
CA GLY A 463 -20.16 21.34 -6.23
C GLY A 463 -21.06 22.54 -6.52
N ASN A 464 -20.52 23.64 -7.04
CA ASN A 464 -21.30 24.80 -7.48
C ASN A 464 -22.11 24.56 -8.77
N ARG A 465 -22.01 23.39 -9.41
CA ARG A 465 -22.76 22.99 -10.63
C ARG A 465 -23.82 21.93 -10.36
N GLN A 466 -24.36 21.88 -9.15
CA GLN A 466 -25.33 20.85 -8.73
C GLN A 466 -26.60 20.79 -9.62
N ALA A 467 -27.11 21.96 -10.09
CA ALA A 467 -28.26 22.00 -10.98
C ALA A 467 -28.01 21.24 -12.31
N GLN A 468 -26.82 21.38 -12.89
CA GLN A 468 -26.44 20.66 -14.11
C GLN A 468 -26.34 19.14 -13.85
N LEU A 469 -25.80 18.77 -12.69
CA LEU A 469 -25.73 17.36 -12.27
C LEU A 469 -27.13 16.75 -12.16
N TYR A 470 -28.05 17.41 -11.48
CA TYR A 470 -29.42 16.91 -11.32
C TYR A 470 -30.18 16.83 -12.65
N GLN A 471 -29.96 17.79 -13.53
CA GLN A 471 -30.54 17.74 -14.90
C GLN A 471 -29.99 16.53 -15.68
N PHE A 472 -28.70 16.26 -15.60
CA PHE A 472 -28.07 15.08 -16.19
C PHE A 472 -28.66 13.77 -15.62
N MET A 473 -28.75 13.68 -14.29
CA MET A 473 -29.33 12.51 -13.61
C MET A 473 -30.78 12.29 -14.05
N ALA A 474 -31.60 13.35 -14.10
CA ALA A 474 -32.96 13.27 -14.56
C ALA A 474 -33.07 12.73 -15.99
N GLY A 475 -32.20 13.18 -16.90
CA GLY A 475 -32.12 12.66 -18.27
C GLY A 475 -31.79 11.17 -18.36
N GLN A 476 -30.92 10.68 -17.47
CA GLN A 476 -30.57 9.26 -17.39
C GLN A 476 -31.72 8.42 -16.79
N ILE A 477 -32.36 8.92 -15.75
CA ILE A 477 -33.52 8.27 -15.12
C ILE A 477 -34.71 8.19 -16.10
N ALA A 478 -34.97 9.24 -16.90
CA ALA A 478 -36.00 9.24 -17.93
C ALA A 478 -35.76 8.17 -19.02
N GLN A 479 -34.49 7.74 -19.22
CA GLN A 479 -34.15 6.62 -20.10
C GLN A 479 -34.30 5.25 -19.40
N GLY A 480 -34.83 5.20 -18.18
CA GLY A 480 -35.04 3.99 -17.40
C GLY A 480 -33.78 3.48 -16.67
N ARG A 481 -32.73 4.32 -16.54
CA ARG A 481 -31.48 3.96 -15.88
C ARG A 481 -31.49 4.30 -14.39
N GLN A 482 -30.62 3.65 -13.64
CA GLN A 482 -30.49 3.87 -12.20
C GLN A 482 -29.18 4.61 -11.87
N VAL A 483 -29.22 5.35 -10.76
CA VAL A 483 -28.14 6.24 -10.32
C VAL A 483 -27.70 5.88 -8.90
N TYR A 484 -26.39 5.79 -8.68
CA TYR A 484 -25.78 5.78 -7.37
C TYR A 484 -25.30 7.18 -6.99
N VAL A 485 -25.56 7.60 -5.74
CA VAL A 485 -24.98 8.81 -5.12
C VAL A 485 -24.25 8.39 -3.86
N VAL A 486 -22.93 8.58 -3.79
CA VAL A 486 -22.08 8.06 -2.73
C VAL A 486 -21.43 9.19 -1.95
N TYR A 487 -21.55 9.12 -0.63
CA TYR A 487 -20.92 10.04 0.33
C TYR A 487 -19.75 9.37 1.06
N PRO A 488 -18.65 10.11 1.39
CA PRO A 488 -17.54 9.57 2.14
C PRO A 488 -17.89 9.27 3.60
N LEU A 489 -17.20 8.26 4.18
CA LEU A 489 -17.19 8.02 5.63
C LEU A 489 -15.88 8.55 6.21
N ILE A 490 -15.95 9.38 7.25
CA ILE A 490 -14.78 9.89 7.98
C ILE A 490 -14.69 9.14 9.32
N LYS A 491 -13.64 8.37 9.53
CA LYS A 491 -13.43 7.55 10.74
C LYS A 491 -13.47 8.35 12.06
N GLU A 492 -13.11 9.64 12.01
CA GLU A 492 -13.00 10.51 13.21
C GLU A 492 -14.30 11.21 13.60
N SER A 493 -15.35 11.19 12.77
CA SER A 493 -16.62 11.87 13.05
C SER A 493 -17.84 11.18 12.45
N GLU A 494 -18.05 9.91 12.80
CA GLU A 494 -19.19 9.09 12.31
C GLU A 494 -20.57 9.76 12.45
N LYS A 495 -20.75 10.67 13.42
CA LYS A 495 -22.01 11.42 13.59
C LYS A 495 -22.19 12.49 12.52
N ILE A 496 -21.10 13.14 12.10
CA ILE A 496 -21.12 14.18 11.04
C ILE A 496 -21.38 13.53 9.69
N ASP A 497 -20.80 12.37 9.45
CA ASP A 497 -20.95 11.66 8.17
C ASP A 497 -22.37 11.13 7.95
N LEU A 498 -23.01 10.62 9.00
CA LEU A 498 -24.39 10.19 8.93
C LEU A 498 -25.30 11.39 8.65
N LYS A 499 -25.05 12.53 9.32
CA LYS A 499 -25.76 13.77 9.07
C LYS A 499 -25.61 14.27 7.63
N ASN A 500 -24.40 14.25 7.09
CA ASN A 500 -24.14 14.61 5.70
C ASN A 500 -24.87 13.69 4.71
N LEU A 501 -24.94 12.38 5.00
CA LEU A 501 -25.70 11.43 4.19
C LEU A 501 -27.21 11.70 4.26
N GLU A 502 -27.75 11.93 5.46
CA GLU A 502 -29.18 12.23 5.67
C GLU A 502 -29.58 13.55 5.01
N GLU A 503 -28.74 14.59 5.14
CA GLU A 503 -28.94 15.86 4.44
C GLU A 503 -28.89 15.68 2.91
N GLY A 504 -27.92 14.92 2.40
CA GLY A 504 -27.81 14.60 0.99
C GLY A 504 -28.98 13.77 0.47
N TYR A 505 -29.46 12.81 1.25
CA TYR A 505 -30.66 12.03 0.93
C TYR A 505 -31.89 12.92 0.83
N ALA A 506 -32.10 13.84 1.81
CA ALA A 506 -33.20 14.78 1.77
C ALA A 506 -33.14 15.70 0.54
N GLN A 507 -31.96 16.23 0.20
CA GLN A 507 -31.75 17.05 -1.00
C GLN A 507 -32.08 16.29 -2.29
N VAL A 508 -31.68 15.02 -2.39
CA VAL A 508 -31.99 14.18 -3.56
C VAL A 508 -33.49 13.91 -3.63
N CYS A 509 -34.17 13.61 -2.52
CA CYS A 509 -35.61 13.42 -2.48
C CYS A 509 -36.40 14.69 -2.89
N GLU A 510 -35.94 15.87 -2.44
CA GLU A 510 -36.51 17.16 -2.83
C GLU A 510 -36.34 17.45 -4.35
N ALA A 511 -35.12 17.15 -4.86
CA ALA A 511 -34.82 17.36 -6.28
C ALA A 511 -35.54 16.39 -7.23
N PHE A 512 -35.88 15.20 -6.74
CA PHE A 512 -36.50 14.13 -7.53
C PHE A 512 -37.80 13.62 -6.88
N PRO A 513 -38.83 14.46 -6.75
CA PRO A 513 -40.07 14.11 -6.02
C PRO A 513 -40.86 12.98 -6.66
N HIS A 514 -40.62 12.66 -7.93
CA HIS A 514 -41.30 11.59 -8.67
C HIS A 514 -40.49 10.29 -8.70
N CYS A 515 -39.30 10.25 -8.10
CA CYS A 515 -38.45 9.08 -8.05
C CYS A 515 -38.48 8.43 -6.66
N SER A 516 -38.44 7.11 -6.62
CA SER A 516 -38.21 6.37 -5.40
C SER A 516 -36.70 6.33 -5.12
N VAL A 517 -36.32 6.70 -3.90
CA VAL A 517 -34.91 6.77 -3.46
C VAL A 517 -34.67 5.77 -2.34
N SER A 518 -33.66 4.92 -2.50
CA SER A 518 -33.14 4.04 -1.42
C SER A 518 -31.99 4.70 -0.69
N MET A 519 -31.84 4.40 0.60
CA MET A 519 -30.68 4.82 1.39
C MET A 519 -30.00 3.62 2.06
N VAL A 520 -28.66 3.53 1.92
CA VAL A 520 -27.88 2.43 2.50
C VAL A 520 -26.63 2.97 3.21
N HIS A 521 -26.46 2.62 4.49
CA HIS A 521 -25.27 3.03 5.27
C HIS A 521 -24.81 1.97 6.27
N GLY A 522 -23.59 2.14 6.82
CA GLY A 522 -22.91 1.18 7.69
C GLY A 522 -23.69 0.77 8.95
N LYS A 523 -24.51 1.66 9.52
CA LYS A 523 -25.22 1.44 10.79
C LYS A 523 -26.56 0.71 10.64
N MET A 524 -27.05 0.52 9.42
CA MET A 524 -28.28 -0.28 9.19
C MET A 524 -28.03 -1.74 9.56
N LYS A 525 -29.08 -2.40 10.04
CA LYS A 525 -29.05 -3.85 10.24
C LYS A 525 -28.86 -4.59 8.92
N PRO A 526 -28.17 -5.74 8.89
CA PRO A 526 -27.96 -6.49 7.65
C PRO A 526 -29.23 -6.71 6.84
N ALA A 527 -30.32 -7.13 7.47
CA ALA A 527 -31.60 -7.37 6.79
C ALA A 527 -32.21 -6.12 6.16
N GLU A 528 -32.04 -4.94 6.77
CA GLU A 528 -32.50 -3.66 6.21
C GLU A 528 -31.67 -3.25 5.00
N LYS A 529 -30.33 -3.45 5.07
CA LYS A 529 -29.44 -3.21 3.93
C LYS A 529 -29.82 -4.10 2.75
N ASP A 530 -30.04 -5.37 3.03
CA ASP A 530 -30.41 -6.35 2.01
C ASP A 530 -31.75 -5.97 1.36
N ALA A 531 -32.75 -5.58 2.15
CA ALA A 531 -34.05 -5.15 1.63
C ALA A 531 -33.90 -3.93 0.70
N GLU A 532 -33.17 -2.88 1.09
CA GLU A 532 -32.98 -1.70 0.24
C GLU A 532 -32.17 -2.02 -1.03
N MET A 533 -31.17 -2.88 -0.94
CA MET A 533 -30.40 -3.35 -2.08
C MET A 533 -31.25 -4.17 -3.05
N GLN A 534 -32.19 -5.03 -2.57
CA GLN A 534 -33.09 -5.79 -3.39
C GLN A 534 -34.09 -4.86 -4.11
N ARG A 535 -34.64 -3.87 -3.43
CA ARG A 535 -35.52 -2.84 -4.05
C ARG A 535 -34.83 -2.14 -5.21
N PHE A 536 -33.55 -1.78 -5.03
CA PHE A 536 -32.75 -1.16 -6.09
C PHE A 536 -32.46 -2.15 -7.24
N LEU A 537 -32.11 -3.38 -6.92
CA LEU A 537 -31.89 -4.43 -7.93
C LEU A 537 -33.12 -4.73 -8.78
N HIS A 538 -34.30 -4.74 -8.17
CA HIS A 538 -35.59 -4.97 -8.85
C HIS A 538 -36.15 -3.72 -9.53
N ARG A 539 -35.40 -2.61 -9.55
CA ARG A 539 -35.79 -1.31 -10.16
C ARG A 539 -37.00 -0.63 -9.48
N GLU A 540 -37.31 -1.00 -8.23
CA GLU A 540 -38.33 -0.33 -7.45
C GLU A 540 -37.91 1.07 -7.04
N THR A 541 -36.58 1.29 -6.95
CA THR A 541 -35.99 2.60 -6.69
C THR A 541 -35.03 2.98 -7.83
N GLN A 542 -35.09 4.26 -8.25
CA GLN A 542 -34.30 4.81 -9.35
C GLN A 542 -32.97 5.37 -8.90
N ILE A 543 -32.90 5.83 -7.65
CA ILE A 543 -31.69 6.43 -7.06
C ILE A 543 -31.38 5.69 -5.79
N MET A 544 -30.09 5.38 -5.59
CA MET A 544 -29.56 4.88 -4.32
C MET A 544 -28.54 5.86 -3.74
N VAL A 545 -28.86 6.40 -2.57
CA VAL A 545 -27.94 7.23 -1.78
C VAL A 545 -27.25 6.35 -0.75
N ALA A 546 -25.91 6.33 -0.74
CA ALA A 546 -25.19 5.41 0.12
C ALA A 546 -23.86 5.97 0.61
N THR A 547 -23.32 5.36 1.67
CA THR A 547 -21.91 5.51 2.03
C THR A 547 -21.05 4.48 1.28
N THR A 548 -19.77 4.40 1.58
CA THR A 548 -18.79 3.43 1.00
C THR A 548 -19.21 1.95 1.15
N VAL A 549 -20.27 1.64 1.87
CA VAL A 549 -20.78 0.27 2.06
C VAL A 549 -21.11 -0.43 0.74
N ILE A 550 -21.42 0.31 -0.34
CA ILE A 550 -21.65 -0.25 -1.69
C ILE A 550 -20.35 -0.65 -2.43
N GLU A 551 -19.18 -0.46 -1.83
CA GLU A 551 -17.92 -1.06 -2.35
C GLU A 551 -18.03 -2.57 -2.48
N VAL A 552 -18.97 -3.21 -1.76
CA VAL A 552 -19.12 -4.65 -1.70
C VAL A 552 -20.19 -5.18 -2.66
N GLY A 553 -19.75 -5.68 -3.78
CA GLY A 553 -20.21 -6.86 -4.48
C GLY A 553 -21.53 -6.86 -5.26
N VAL A 554 -22.50 -6.00 -5.02
CA VAL A 554 -23.80 -6.12 -5.68
C VAL A 554 -23.73 -5.67 -7.14
N ASN A 555 -24.11 -6.57 -8.05
CA ASN A 555 -24.17 -6.30 -9.49
C ASN A 555 -25.54 -5.76 -9.86
N VAL A 556 -25.63 -4.49 -10.25
CA VAL A 556 -26.85 -3.87 -10.78
C VAL A 556 -26.58 -3.43 -12.23
N PRO A 557 -26.91 -4.27 -13.23
CA PRO A 557 -26.60 -4.00 -14.65
C PRO A 557 -27.24 -2.72 -15.18
N ASN A 558 -28.37 -2.30 -14.62
CA ASN A 558 -29.10 -1.11 -15.02
C ASN A 558 -28.56 0.21 -14.46
N ALA A 559 -27.69 0.13 -13.44
CA ALA A 559 -27.05 1.33 -12.87
C ALA A 559 -25.94 1.81 -13.80
N SER A 560 -26.17 2.96 -14.45
CA SER A 560 -25.24 3.54 -15.43
C SER A 560 -24.58 4.83 -14.97
N VAL A 561 -25.01 5.42 -13.85
CA VAL A 561 -24.46 6.67 -13.32
C VAL A 561 -23.99 6.46 -11.86
N MET A 562 -22.73 6.84 -11.61
CA MET A 562 -22.12 6.90 -10.28
C MET A 562 -21.78 8.35 -9.99
N VAL A 563 -22.40 8.93 -8.99
CA VAL A 563 -22.05 10.25 -8.45
C VAL A 563 -21.30 10.05 -7.14
N ILE A 564 -20.12 10.61 -7.02
CA ILE A 564 -19.30 10.53 -5.81
C ILE A 564 -19.13 11.95 -5.23
N GLU A 565 -19.82 12.21 -4.13
CA GLU A 565 -19.79 13.48 -3.44
C GLU A 565 -18.53 13.61 -2.56
N ASN A 566 -17.94 14.81 -2.52
CA ASN A 566 -16.67 15.06 -1.83
C ASN A 566 -15.57 14.07 -2.25
N ALA A 567 -15.42 13.86 -3.56
CA ALA A 567 -14.51 12.87 -4.13
C ALA A 567 -13.04 13.08 -3.72
N GLU A 568 -12.64 14.29 -3.32
CA GLU A 568 -11.32 14.61 -2.80
C GLU A 568 -10.96 13.88 -1.49
N ARG A 569 -11.96 13.36 -0.79
CA ARG A 569 -11.78 12.64 0.49
C ARG A 569 -11.56 11.14 0.32
N PHE A 570 -11.74 10.62 -0.89
CA PHE A 570 -11.54 9.21 -1.20
C PHE A 570 -10.11 8.93 -1.66
N GLY A 571 -9.61 7.76 -1.33
CA GLY A 571 -8.41 7.20 -1.96
C GLY A 571 -8.67 6.77 -3.40
N LEU A 572 -7.60 6.73 -4.24
CA LEU A 572 -7.72 6.32 -5.64
C LEU A 572 -8.31 4.92 -5.81
N SER A 573 -7.88 3.97 -4.99
CA SER A 573 -8.40 2.59 -5.03
C SER A 573 -9.90 2.54 -4.73
N GLN A 574 -10.40 3.36 -3.78
CA GLN A 574 -11.83 3.45 -3.46
C GLN A 574 -12.63 4.07 -4.60
N LEU A 575 -12.15 5.18 -5.17
CA LEU A 575 -12.78 5.81 -6.34
C LEU A 575 -12.88 4.83 -7.51
N HIS A 576 -11.83 4.05 -7.76
CA HIS A 576 -11.81 3.03 -8.81
C HIS A 576 -12.82 1.91 -8.55
N GLN A 577 -12.91 1.40 -7.32
CA GLN A 577 -13.90 0.39 -6.94
C GLN A 577 -15.33 0.89 -7.11
N LEU A 578 -15.63 2.12 -6.65
CA LEU A 578 -16.92 2.75 -6.82
C LEU A 578 -17.27 2.94 -8.29
N ARG A 579 -16.33 3.45 -9.10
CA ARG A 579 -16.51 3.56 -10.55
C ARG A 579 -16.85 2.21 -11.19
N GLY A 580 -16.21 1.14 -10.77
CA GLY A 580 -16.46 -0.22 -11.27
C GLY A 580 -17.84 -0.80 -10.92
N ARG A 581 -18.65 -0.11 -10.08
CA ARG A 581 -20.04 -0.52 -9.79
C ARG A 581 -21.01 -0.19 -10.92
N VAL A 582 -20.66 0.71 -11.81
CA VAL A 582 -21.40 0.99 -13.05
C VAL A 582 -20.65 0.44 -14.27
N GLY A 583 -21.21 0.50 -15.46
CA GLY A 583 -20.58 0.02 -16.68
C GLY A 583 -20.62 -1.50 -16.85
N ARG A 584 -21.58 -2.17 -16.24
CA ARG A 584 -21.79 -3.63 -16.38
C ARG A 584 -22.85 -4.00 -17.42
N GLY A 585 -23.59 -3.02 -17.92
CA GLY A 585 -24.54 -3.13 -19.04
C GLY A 585 -23.89 -2.79 -20.39
N ALA A 586 -24.67 -2.91 -21.46
CA ALA A 586 -24.28 -2.53 -22.82
C ALA A 586 -24.27 -1.01 -23.06
N ASP A 587 -24.90 -0.25 -22.16
CA ASP A 587 -25.06 1.19 -22.27
C ASP A 587 -23.83 1.97 -21.79
N GLN A 588 -23.70 3.21 -22.31
CA GLN A 588 -22.66 4.12 -21.82
C GLN A 588 -22.90 4.44 -20.36
N SER A 589 -21.84 4.34 -19.55
CA SER A 589 -21.87 4.64 -18.12
C SER A 589 -20.98 5.80 -17.75
N TYR A 590 -21.35 6.49 -16.67
CA TYR A 590 -20.72 7.73 -16.24
C TYR A 590 -20.33 7.66 -14.77
N CYS A 591 -19.17 8.20 -14.44
CA CYS A 591 -18.73 8.41 -13.07
C CYS A 591 -18.45 9.91 -12.87
N ILE A 592 -19.21 10.57 -12.01
CA ILE A 592 -19.12 12.00 -11.77
C ILE A 592 -18.50 12.21 -10.39
N LEU A 593 -17.31 12.82 -10.38
CA LEU A 593 -16.55 13.14 -9.18
C LEU A 593 -16.86 14.58 -8.78
N VAL A 594 -17.67 14.76 -7.74
CA VAL A 594 -18.06 16.07 -7.22
C VAL A 594 -17.12 16.48 -6.09
N THR A 595 -16.57 17.70 -6.15
CA THR A 595 -15.59 18.18 -5.18
C THR A 595 -15.87 19.59 -4.71
N SER A 596 -15.23 19.97 -3.60
CA SER A 596 -15.16 21.37 -3.18
C SER A 596 -14.32 22.20 -4.15
N VAL A 597 -14.50 23.54 -4.14
CA VAL A 597 -13.75 24.45 -5.00
C VAL A 597 -12.27 24.53 -4.62
N LYS A 598 -11.97 24.37 -3.34
CA LYS A 598 -10.59 24.41 -2.81
C LYS A 598 -10.04 22.98 -2.69
N LEU A 599 -9.12 22.64 -3.57
CA LEU A 599 -8.44 21.34 -3.60
C LEU A 599 -6.95 21.50 -3.27
N THR A 600 -6.40 20.52 -2.56
CA THR A 600 -4.95 20.37 -2.41
C THR A 600 -4.35 19.90 -3.74
N GLU A 601 -3.06 20.16 -3.97
CA GLU A 601 -2.36 19.68 -5.18
C GLU A 601 -2.37 18.17 -5.30
N GLU A 602 -2.30 17.46 -4.18
CA GLU A 602 -2.38 16.00 -4.14
C GLU A 602 -3.78 15.52 -4.57
N SER A 603 -4.85 16.15 -4.07
CA SER A 603 -6.22 15.81 -4.45
C SER A 603 -6.47 16.09 -5.94
N LYS A 604 -5.94 17.18 -6.49
CA LYS A 604 -6.01 17.47 -7.94
C LYS A 604 -5.37 16.36 -8.75
N LYS A 605 -4.16 15.95 -8.41
CA LYS A 605 -3.43 14.86 -9.10
C LYS A 605 -4.22 13.55 -9.06
N ARG A 606 -4.82 13.20 -7.90
CA ARG A 606 -5.66 11.99 -7.78
C ARG A 606 -6.86 12.02 -8.72
N LEU A 607 -7.56 13.15 -8.76
CA LEU A 607 -8.74 13.32 -9.63
C LEU A 607 -8.37 13.32 -11.12
N GLU A 608 -7.26 13.97 -11.49
CA GLU A 608 -6.75 13.97 -12.87
C GLU A 608 -6.44 12.55 -13.35
N ILE A 609 -5.85 11.72 -12.52
CA ILE A 609 -5.57 10.31 -12.83
C ILE A 609 -6.88 9.56 -13.08
N MET A 610 -7.88 9.72 -12.20
CA MET A 610 -9.18 9.07 -12.34
C MET A 610 -9.92 9.45 -13.62
N VAL A 611 -9.78 10.72 -14.06
CA VAL A 611 -10.40 11.20 -15.32
C VAL A 611 -9.64 10.70 -16.55
N ARG A 612 -8.28 10.63 -16.45
CA ARG A 612 -7.42 10.29 -17.59
C ARG A 612 -7.49 8.81 -17.98
N THR A 613 -7.55 7.91 -16.99
CA THR A 613 -7.45 6.46 -17.26
C THR A 613 -8.58 5.64 -16.64
N ASN A 614 -8.97 4.59 -17.35
CA ASN A 614 -9.84 3.55 -16.82
C ASN A 614 -9.07 2.30 -16.37
N ASP A 615 -7.76 2.24 -16.64
CA ASP A 615 -6.92 1.10 -16.26
C ASP A 615 -6.68 1.10 -14.73
N GLY A 616 -7.20 0.07 -14.08
CA GLY A 616 -7.06 -0.09 -12.64
C GLY A 616 -5.63 -0.33 -12.17
N PHE A 617 -4.76 -0.92 -13.00
CA PHE A 617 -3.35 -1.11 -12.67
C PHE A 617 -2.59 0.22 -12.70
N GLU A 618 -2.84 1.06 -13.71
CA GLU A 618 -2.26 2.41 -13.77
C GLU A 618 -2.71 3.26 -12.57
N ILE A 619 -3.99 3.17 -12.19
CA ILE A 619 -4.54 3.85 -11.00
C ILE A 619 -3.86 3.35 -9.72
N ALA A 620 -3.69 2.04 -9.57
CA ALA A 620 -3.05 1.46 -8.40
C ALA A 620 -1.57 1.83 -8.28
N GLU A 621 -0.83 1.88 -9.39
CA GLU A 621 0.55 2.37 -9.40
C GLU A 621 0.65 3.86 -9.02
N ALA A 622 -0.29 4.65 -9.50
CA ALA A 622 -0.36 6.07 -9.16
C ALA A 622 -0.73 6.28 -7.69
N ASP A 623 -1.68 5.49 -7.15
CA ASP A 623 -2.04 5.52 -5.72
C ASP A 623 -0.82 5.19 -4.84
N LEU A 624 -0.07 4.16 -5.23
CA LEU A 624 1.16 3.77 -4.54
C LEU A 624 2.23 4.88 -4.55
N LYS A 625 2.39 5.58 -5.68
CA LYS A 625 3.36 6.69 -5.82
C LYS A 625 2.96 7.94 -5.05
N LEU A 626 1.65 8.23 -4.94
CA LEU A 626 1.13 9.40 -4.23
C LEU A 626 1.11 9.21 -2.72
N ARG A 627 0.94 7.97 -2.24
CA ARG A 627 1.06 7.66 -0.82
C ARG A 627 2.52 7.82 -0.39
N GLY A 628 2.75 8.65 0.61
CA GLY A 628 4.08 8.82 1.19
C GLY A 628 4.60 7.56 1.89
N PRO A 629 5.87 7.53 2.32
CA PRO A 629 6.46 6.37 2.99
C PRO A 629 5.78 5.98 4.31
N GLY A 630 5.01 6.88 4.96
CA GLY A 630 4.30 6.61 6.22
C GLY A 630 2.93 5.94 6.09
N ASP A 631 2.29 5.99 4.92
CA ASP A 631 0.91 5.50 4.75
C ASP A 631 0.80 4.01 4.39
N LEU A 632 1.92 3.32 4.18
CA LEU A 632 1.93 1.86 4.01
C LEU A 632 1.58 1.12 5.32
N GLU A 633 1.68 1.78 6.48
CA GLU A 633 1.18 1.23 7.76
C GLU A 633 -0.34 0.99 7.75
N GLY A 634 -1.11 1.69 6.92
CA GLY A 634 -2.54 1.45 6.72
C GLY A 634 -2.86 0.14 5.96
N THR A 635 -1.89 -0.50 5.32
CA THR A 635 -2.03 -1.82 4.68
C THR A 635 -1.81 -3.00 5.64
N GLN A 636 -1.95 -2.81 6.95
CA GLN A 636 -2.01 -3.89 7.96
C GLN A 636 -3.08 -4.95 7.66
N GLN A 637 -3.88 -4.78 6.60
CA GLN A 637 -4.83 -5.77 6.13
C GLN A 637 -4.17 -7.10 5.66
N SER A 638 -2.88 -7.07 5.32
CA SER A 638 -2.11 -8.28 4.96
C SER A 638 -1.30 -8.87 6.13
N GLY A 639 -1.33 -8.25 7.32
CA GLY A 639 -0.61 -8.77 8.50
C GLY A 639 0.91 -8.57 8.48
N ILE A 640 1.46 -7.87 7.48
CA ILE A 640 2.91 -7.67 7.32
C ILE A 640 3.21 -6.18 7.40
N ALA A 641 3.81 -5.76 8.49
CA ALA A 641 4.56 -4.52 8.54
C ALA A 641 5.99 -4.82 8.03
N PHE A 642 6.33 -4.40 6.81
CA PHE A 642 7.73 -4.34 6.40
C PHE A 642 8.37 -3.16 7.13
N ASP A 643 9.17 -3.43 8.14
CA ASP A 643 9.98 -2.41 8.80
C ASP A 643 11.19 -2.05 7.92
N LEU A 644 10.88 -1.45 6.74
CA LEU A 644 11.89 -0.98 5.80
C LEU A 644 12.47 0.34 6.31
N LYS A 645 13.79 0.40 6.50
CA LYS A 645 14.49 1.57 7.03
C LYS A 645 14.79 2.62 5.97
N ILE A 646 15.07 2.18 4.73
CA ILE A 646 15.50 3.08 3.65
C ILE A 646 14.78 2.82 2.33
N ALA A 647 14.45 1.57 2.02
CA ALA A 647 13.75 1.24 0.78
C ALA A 647 12.27 1.63 0.86
N ASN A 648 11.72 2.02 -0.29
CA ASN A 648 10.30 2.32 -0.44
C ASN A 648 9.74 1.53 -1.62
N ILE A 649 8.88 0.55 -1.36
CA ILE A 649 8.33 -0.35 -2.38
C ILE A 649 7.65 0.42 -3.52
N ALA A 650 7.03 1.57 -3.20
CA ALA A 650 6.35 2.41 -4.18
C ALA A 650 7.31 3.12 -5.16
N ARG A 651 8.47 3.54 -4.66
CA ARG A 651 9.44 4.32 -5.44
C ARG A 651 10.53 3.43 -6.03
N ASP A 652 10.88 2.36 -5.34
CA ASP A 652 12.00 1.49 -5.68
C ASP A 652 11.54 0.22 -6.45
N GLY A 653 10.38 0.27 -7.14
CA GLY A 653 9.77 -0.88 -7.82
C GLY A 653 10.65 -1.54 -8.88
N GLN A 654 11.47 -0.76 -9.62
CA GLN A 654 12.42 -1.31 -10.59
C GLN A 654 13.53 -2.10 -9.88
N LEU A 655 14.06 -1.54 -8.80
CA LEU A 655 15.07 -2.21 -7.98
C LEU A 655 14.50 -3.48 -7.36
N LEU A 656 13.24 -3.44 -6.89
CA LEU A 656 12.57 -4.61 -6.32
C LEU A 656 12.44 -5.75 -7.35
N GLY A 657 12.06 -5.45 -8.59
CA GLY A 657 12.04 -6.44 -9.68
C GLY A 657 13.42 -7.04 -9.92
N TYR A 658 14.44 -6.21 -10.03
CA TYR A 658 15.82 -6.63 -10.24
C TYR A 658 16.35 -7.55 -9.14
N VAL A 659 16.18 -7.17 -7.86
CA VAL A 659 16.66 -8.01 -6.74
C VAL A 659 15.86 -9.30 -6.62
N ARG A 660 14.58 -9.31 -7.02
CA ARG A 660 13.76 -10.53 -7.06
C ARG A 660 14.30 -11.55 -8.05
N ASP A 661 14.60 -11.10 -9.29
CA ASP A 661 15.16 -11.99 -10.34
C ASP A 661 16.47 -12.62 -9.87
N ILE A 662 17.30 -11.87 -9.17
CA ILE A 662 18.55 -12.36 -8.58
C ILE A 662 18.27 -13.37 -7.46
N ALA A 663 17.37 -13.03 -6.52
CA ALA A 663 17.03 -13.92 -5.41
C ALA A 663 16.36 -15.23 -5.90
N GLU A 664 15.57 -15.17 -6.97
CA GLU A 664 14.96 -16.34 -7.60
C GLU A 664 16.05 -17.25 -8.21
N ARG A 665 17.00 -16.70 -8.96
CA ARG A 665 18.15 -17.44 -9.50
C ARG A 665 18.94 -18.13 -8.39
N ILE A 666 19.31 -17.41 -7.31
CA ILE A 666 20.06 -17.98 -6.20
C ILE A 666 19.28 -19.11 -5.52
N THR A 667 17.98 -18.92 -5.30
CA THR A 667 17.16 -19.97 -4.68
C THR A 667 16.88 -21.15 -5.62
N ASP A 668 16.95 -20.99 -6.94
CA ASP A 668 16.86 -22.07 -7.91
C ASP A 668 18.16 -22.88 -7.99
N GLU A 669 19.29 -22.20 -8.00
CA GLU A 669 20.62 -22.81 -8.08
C GLU A 669 21.07 -23.47 -6.77
N ASP A 670 20.63 -22.94 -5.63
CA ASP A 670 20.99 -23.42 -4.29
C ASP A 670 19.74 -23.59 -3.40
N PRO A 671 18.87 -24.50 -3.77
CA PRO A 671 17.58 -24.69 -3.09
C PRO A 671 17.71 -25.19 -1.64
N ASP A 672 18.79 -25.88 -1.30
CA ASP A 672 19.05 -26.42 0.03
C ASP A 672 19.95 -25.51 0.88
N GLY A 673 20.52 -24.45 0.30
CA GLY A 673 21.38 -23.51 0.98
C GLY A 673 22.75 -24.11 1.34
N THR A 674 23.27 -25.02 0.53
CA THR A 674 24.49 -25.80 0.80
C THR A 674 25.71 -25.31 0.03
N ARG A 675 25.52 -24.49 -0.99
CA ARG A 675 26.63 -23.99 -1.79
C ARG A 675 27.51 -23.01 -1.01
N PRO A 676 28.84 -23.23 -0.95
CA PRO A 676 29.74 -22.36 -0.18
C PRO A 676 29.71 -20.89 -0.63
N GLU A 677 29.57 -20.63 -1.93
CA GLU A 677 29.47 -19.29 -2.49
C GLU A 677 28.27 -18.48 -1.98
N ASN A 678 27.20 -19.15 -1.57
CA ASN A 678 25.97 -18.55 -1.06
C ASN A 678 25.90 -18.52 0.48
N ALA A 679 26.88 -19.05 1.17
CA ALA A 679 26.85 -19.25 2.63
C ALA A 679 26.56 -17.95 3.39
N LEU A 680 27.11 -16.80 2.95
CA LEU A 680 26.89 -15.50 3.59
C LEU A 680 25.43 -15.06 3.47
N PHE A 681 24.76 -15.30 2.34
CA PHE A 681 23.34 -14.96 2.19
C PHE A 681 22.49 -15.71 3.21
N TRP A 682 22.74 -17.02 3.34
CA TRP A 682 21.97 -17.88 4.25
C TRP A 682 22.25 -17.54 5.72
N GLN A 683 23.50 -17.26 6.09
CA GLN A 683 23.87 -16.81 7.44
C GLN A 683 23.17 -15.50 7.81
N GLN A 684 23.17 -14.54 6.90
CA GLN A 684 22.51 -13.25 7.14
C GLN A 684 20.99 -13.41 7.23
N LEU A 685 20.40 -14.24 6.38
CA LEU A 685 18.97 -14.54 6.43
C LEU A 685 18.55 -15.16 7.77
N GLU A 686 19.36 -16.08 8.31
CA GLU A 686 19.12 -16.68 9.63
C GLU A 686 19.29 -15.68 10.78
N ARG A 687 20.20 -14.71 10.66
CA ARG A 687 20.32 -13.60 11.62
C ARG A 687 19.07 -12.74 11.63
N LEU A 688 18.60 -12.33 10.46
CA LEU A 688 17.39 -11.50 10.33
C LEU A 688 16.14 -12.21 10.89
N ARG A 689 16.04 -13.53 10.74
CA ARG A 689 14.97 -14.34 11.35
C ARG A 689 14.97 -14.33 12.87
N LYS A 690 16.14 -14.32 13.49
CA LYS A 690 16.29 -14.34 14.96
C LYS A 690 16.00 -12.98 15.60
N THR A 691 16.22 -11.91 14.86
CA THR A 691 16.20 -10.56 15.42
C THR A 691 14.85 -9.87 15.41
N ASN A 692 13.86 -10.19 14.57
CA ASN A 692 12.54 -9.57 14.75
C ASN A 692 11.40 -9.88 13.76
N VAL A 693 11.59 -10.58 12.68
CA VAL A 693 10.49 -10.73 11.73
C VAL A 693 10.12 -12.18 11.56
N ASN A 694 8.98 -12.55 12.16
CA ASN A 694 8.38 -13.85 11.93
C ASN A 694 7.75 -13.88 10.53
N TRP A 695 8.63 -13.94 9.50
CA TRP A 695 8.25 -13.98 8.08
C TRP A 695 7.36 -15.21 7.75
N SER A 696 7.28 -16.17 8.67
CA SER A 696 6.40 -17.34 8.54
C SER A 696 4.90 -17.01 8.73
N LEU A 697 4.55 -15.82 9.20
CA LEU A 697 3.17 -15.35 9.33
C LEU A 697 2.64 -14.69 8.05
N ILE A 698 3.45 -14.65 6.99
CA ILE A 698 3.11 -14.03 5.70
C ILE A 698 2.27 -14.95 4.80
N SER A 699 2.15 -16.20 5.16
CA SER A 699 1.41 -17.20 4.37
C SER A 699 -0.03 -17.39 4.83
#